data_80a4c709c0454581d7f1264bbd317b2e
#
_entry.id   80a4c709c0454581d7f1264bbd317b2e
#
_cell.length_a   1.000
_cell.length_b   1.000
_cell.length_c   1.000
_cell.angle_alpha   90.00
_cell.angle_beta   90.00
_cell.angle_gamma   90.00
#
_symmetry.space_group_name_H-M   'P 1'
#
loop_
_entity.id
_entity.type
_entity.pdbx_description
1 polymer ?
#
loop_
_entity_poly.entity_id
_entity_poly.type
_entity_poly.pdbx_seq_one_letter_code
_entity_poly.pdbx_strand_id
1 'polypeptide(L)'
;MRKPSRVSTVLIVTASLGASLAGAAGCAHQGPPAPGGPGRALAGEAVRIGAITYEDDFLEARLIFQALPTAAPERVALRAKLLHYLLDPVLALKPAQLKREVQDLEADDVYDVIFESFRDALSLYEPSELWSQPARISPAERRLLQPAAEMVVSIFSPRGGDQQVTLGLAALATLTPESRDVQQQLEQVLSWTDEASTLGDRGGPRHNGSAVDALESALGDWPSPMVVRRLDALYTERQQRFSSVLRRPVGGDAARRALGDLLLAHGEEMQRSVTSMAAAYLRAGLVGEAATRTARMAGNAGDDPELRALLTAAAAPNATAADSLALARRFLPRVEVLGGTATDAPDPVVAFRVLEVGLVRHPSDPELLILSGHVARLLSSYFLAIRRLEEAQAVLEHTPGAAELQGKISAELIELYFLRLRLRLDPERDAPAFAEADVLRQRFAETRQRFASADLKIRDSDIDFEVARSYVNAGQIDRAEPLFIRARDEGEPKAEVTIELANLAAKRGDPRRAAQILRDGIDQLRGRTSGKETIGSVEGRARLERLLGDSYDAVGERESAAASWRSSLIGWERLMVEYLRRKSLTESAEATVEVGRLLYLLGRHGEALQKFDEALEQDGDRDQTYIDEVAFLVQSGETDAALSVYHRALARPGRAVSEYVKVYTSLWILDLSRRTTKVADPKAEAYLGSLDQRHGELRPHRGAVWYRLLARYAVGKITYEQALAAADTAGKRAEIYFYEGMRRLADGKADDAHQLWQKVIDTRMFSFFEFDMASRYLRVGAPTSPAPPPTTAETI
;
A
#
# COMPACT_ATOMS: atom_id res chain seq x y z
N MET A 1 -7.25 -27.81 -3.27
CA MET A 1 -6.15 -26.82 -3.30
C MET A 1 -6.76 -25.52 -2.82
N ARG A 2 -6.60 -25.18 -1.55
CA ARG A 2 -7.17 -23.99 -0.92
C ARG A 2 -6.25 -22.82 -1.21
N LYS A 3 -6.77 -21.73 -1.79
CA LYS A 3 -6.09 -20.43 -1.87
C LYS A 3 -6.03 -19.87 -0.45
N PRO A 4 -4.88 -19.35 0.00
CA PRO A 4 -4.82 -18.64 1.27
C PRO A 4 -5.63 -17.36 1.19
N SER A 5 -6.39 -17.08 2.25
CA SER A 5 -7.06 -15.81 2.45
C SER A 5 -6.02 -14.68 2.41
N ARG A 6 -6.24 -13.73 1.51
CA ARG A 6 -5.41 -12.54 1.40
C ARG A 6 -5.61 -11.69 2.66
N VAL A 7 -4.64 -11.72 3.55
CA VAL A 7 -4.37 -10.58 4.41
C VAL A 7 -4.06 -9.45 3.44
N SER A 8 -4.86 -8.40 3.47
CA SER A 8 -4.56 -7.15 2.75
C SER A 8 -3.24 -6.61 3.28
N THR A 9 -2.15 -7.04 2.67
CA THR A 9 -0.90 -6.35 2.76
C THR A 9 -1.17 -5.02 2.07
N VAL A 10 -1.30 -3.96 2.87
CA VAL A 10 -1.15 -2.60 2.36
C VAL A 10 0.26 -2.58 1.79
N LEU A 11 0.34 -2.82 0.49
CA LEU A 11 1.54 -2.55 -0.29
C LEU A 11 1.79 -1.06 -0.09
N ILE A 12 2.85 -0.75 0.67
CA ILE A 12 3.54 0.51 0.49
C ILE A 12 4.12 0.38 -0.93
N VAL A 13 3.32 0.80 -1.90
CA VAL A 13 3.84 1.16 -3.19
C VAL A 13 4.81 2.28 -2.89
N THR A 14 6.09 1.95 -2.83
CA THR A 14 7.13 2.92 -3.10
C THR A 14 6.95 3.27 -4.56
N ALA A 15 5.91 4.01 -4.84
CA ALA A 15 5.79 4.71 -6.08
C ALA A 15 6.94 5.69 -6.13
N SER A 16 7.99 5.34 -6.84
CA SER A 16 8.82 6.29 -7.55
C SER A 16 7.99 6.83 -8.71
N LEU A 17 6.86 7.42 -8.40
CA LEU A 17 5.98 8.11 -9.32
C LEU A 17 5.97 9.55 -8.87
N GLY A 18 6.55 10.41 -9.70
CA GLY A 18 6.44 11.84 -9.56
C GLY A 18 4.96 12.22 -9.51
N ALA A 19 4.42 12.35 -8.31
CA ALA A 19 3.12 12.94 -8.12
C ALA A 19 3.24 14.43 -8.32
N SER A 20 2.78 14.91 -9.45
CA SER A 20 2.54 16.32 -9.66
C SER A 20 1.48 16.79 -8.68
N LEU A 21 1.86 17.62 -7.74
CA LEU A 21 0.91 18.24 -6.83
C LEU A 21 1.21 19.73 -6.71
N ALA A 22 0.32 20.50 -7.19
CA ALA A 22 0.34 21.92 -6.99
C ALA A 22 -0.95 22.43 -6.39
N GLY A 23 -0.79 23.39 -5.60
CA GLY A 23 -1.74 24.47 -5.52
C GLY A 23 -2.14 24.98 -4.15
N ALA A 24 -1.61 26.12 -3.88
CA ALA A 24 -2.25 27.29 -3.30
C ALA A 24 -2.17 27.57 -1.80
N ALA A 25 -1.65 28.73 -1.59
CA ALA A 25 -1.94 29.75 -0.60
C ALA A 25 -1.22 29.70 0.75
N GLY A 26 -0.39 30.71 0.84
CA GLY A 26 0.35 31.21 1.95
C GLY A 26 -0.25 31.09 3.34
N CYS A 27 0.58 30.60 4.23
CA CYS A 27 0.44 30.86 5.67
C CYS A 27 1.75 31.33 6.24
N ALA A 28 1.63 32.41 6.99
CA ALA A 28 2.69 33.16 7.63
C ALA A 28 3.59 32.28 8.51
N HIS A 29 4.89 32.57 8.45
CA HIS A 29 5.91 32.08 9.35
C HIS A 29 5.52 32.32 10.83
N GLN A 30 5.30 31.25 11.56
CA GLN A 30 5.46 31.21 13.01
C GLN A 30 6.58 30.22 13.32
N GLY A 31 7.56 30.66 14.12
CA GLY A 31 8.71 29.88 14.53
C GLY A 31 8.33 28.58 15.25
N PRO A 32 9.30 27.65 15.44
CA PRO A 32 9.02 26.34 15.99
C PRO A 32 8.37 26.45 17.38
N PRO A 33 7.30 25.69 17.66
CA PRO A 33 6.71 25.70 18.99
C PRO A 33 7.66 25.05 19.99
N ALA A 34 7.69 25.62 21.17
CA ALA A 34 8.39 25.06 22.33
C ALA A 34 7.98 23.60 22.59
N PRO A 35 8.83 22.75 23.17
CA PRO A 35 8.57 21.33 23.36
C PRO A 35 7.37 21.13 24.30
N GLY A 36 6.20 21.07 23.74
CA GLY A 36 4.99 20.56 24.40
C GLY A 36 4.96 19.05 24.16
N GLY A 37 4.50 18.29 25.18
CA GLY A 37 4.44 16.83 25.09
C GLY A 37 3.76 16.32 23.82
N PRO A 38 4.02 15.06 23.41
CA PRO A 38 3.69 14.51 22.10
C PRO A 38 2.22 14.67 21.66
N GLY A 39 1.28 14.64 22.61
CA GLY A 39 -0.14 14.85 22.34
C GLY A 39 -0.52 16.26 21.90
N ARG A 40 0.23 17.31 22.29
CA ARG A 40 -0.04 18.71 21.88
C ARG A 40 0.40 18.99 20.46
N ALA A 41 1.48 18.38 20.00
CA ALA A 41 1.95 18.52 18.62
C ALA A 41 0.93 17.94 17.66
N LEU A 42 0.44 16.72 17.91
CA LEU A 42 -0.58 16.06 17.10
C LEU A 42 -1.94 16.79 17.11
N ALA A 43 -2.35 17.33 18.26
CA ALA A 43 -3.55 18.15 18.36
C ALA A 43 -3.43 19.42 17.50
N GLY A 44 -2.27 20.08 17.50
CA GLY A 44 -1.97 21.21 16.64
C GLY A 44 -1.98 20.86 15.16
N GLU A 45 -1.51 19.68 14.78
CA GLU A 45 -1.58 19.16 13.40
C GLU A 45 -3.04 18.89 12.99
N ALA A 46 -3.83 18.23 13.82
CA ALA A 46 -5.24 17.95 13.57
C ALA A 46 -6.07 19.23 13.34
N VAL A 47 -5.79 20.30 14.06
CA VAL A 47 -6.45 21.60 13.90
C VAL A 47 -6.09 22.23 12.55
N ARG A 48 -4.84 22.03 12.07
CA ARG A 48 -4.37 22.57 10.78
C ARG A 48 -4.93 21.83 9.56
N ILE A 49 -5.41 20.59 9.73
CA ILE A 49 -6.05 19.88 8.62
C ILE A 49 -7.31 20.64 8.18
N GLY A 50 -7.31 21.10 6.93
CA GLY A 50 -8.43 21.74 6.27
C GLY A 50 -9.54 20.77 5.86
N ALA A 51 -10.21 21.08 4.77
CA ALA A 51 -11.10 20.13 4.10
C ALA A 51 -10.25 18.99 3.48
N ILE A 52 -10.68 17.75 3.68
CA ILE A 52 -10.08 16.59 3.05
C ILE A 52 -10.73 16.44 1.68
N THR A 53 -9.93 16.49 0.62
CA THR A 53 -10.43 16.43 -0.76
C THR A 53 -9.86 15.23 -1.52
N TYR A 54 -8.67 14.79 -1.12
CA TYR A 54 -7.93 13.75 -1.81
C TYR A 54 -7.57 12.59 -0.87
N GLU A 55 -7.37 11.41 -1.44
CA GLU A 55 -6.96 10.20 -0.72
C GLU A 55 -5.65 10.40 0.07
N ASP A 56 -4.70 11.13 -0.52
CA ASP A 56 -3.42 11.45 0.15
C ASP A 56 -3.64 12.22 1.46
N ASP A 57 -4.57 13.20 1.46
CA ASP A 57 -4.91 13.97 2.66
C ASP A 57 -5.66 13.12 3.68
N PHE A 58 -6.52 12.22 3.19
CA PHE A 58 -7.26 11.28 4.04
C PHE A 58 -6.30 10.32 4.77
N LEU A 59 -5.33 9.75 4.07
CA LEU A 59 -4.36 8.83 4.69
C LEU A 59 -3.56 9.51 5.80
N GLU A 60 -3.08 10.75 5.57
CA GLU A 60 -2.39 11.52 6.60
C GLU A 60 -3.31 11.87 7.77
N ALA A 61 -4.51 12.38 7.49
CA ALA A 61 -5.50 12.72 8.50
C ALA A 61 -5.90 11.49 9.35
N ARG A 62 -6.03 10.32 8.74
CA ARG A 62 -6.32 9.05 9.42
C ARG A 62 -5.19 8.65 10.37
N LEU A 63 -3.93 8.76 9.95
CA LEU A 63 -2.78 8.48 10.83
C LEU A 63 -2.75 9.41 12.05
N ILE A 64 -3.03 10.70 11.87
CA ILE A 64 -3.15 11.67 12.96
C ILE A 64 -4.33 11.32 13.87
N PHE A 65 -5.49 11.01 13.28
CA PHE A 65 -6.70 10.61 14.03
C PHE A 65 -6.43 9.39 14.92
N GLN A 66 -5.79 8.35 14.40
CA GLN A 66 -5.44 7.15 15.15
C GLN A 66 -4.49 7.45 16.32
N ALA A 67 -3.60 8.42 16.15
CA ALA A 67 -2.63 8.81 17.16
C ALA A 67 -3.20 9.74 18.25
N LEU A 68 -4.33 10.42 18.03
CA LEU A 68 -4.95 11.29 19.01
C LEU A 68 -5.59 10.48 20.16
N PRO A 69 -5.53 10.97 21.42
CA PRO A 69 -6.27 10.38 22.53
C PRO A 69 -7.78 10.32 22.25
N THR A 70 -8.44 9.25 22.68
CA THR A 70 -9.88 9.03 22.40
C THR A 70 -10.76 10.18 22.94
N ALA A 71 -10.37 10.78 24.05
CA ALA A 71 -11.10 11.90 24.67
C ALA A 71 -10.76 13.29 24.10
N ALA A 72 -9.81 13.38 23.15
CA ALA A 72 -9.39 14.66 22.59
C ALA A 72 -10.50 15.28 21.71
N PRO A 73 -10.87 16.56 21.92
CA PRO A 73 -11.88 17.23 21.11
C PRO A 73 -11.46 17.34 19.64
N GLU A 74 -10.17 17.45 19.35
CA GLU A 74 -9.60 17.47 18.01
C GLU A 74 -9.85 16.15 17.28
N ARG A 75 -9.84 15.01 17.99
CA ARG A 75 -10.18 13.69 17.44
C ARG A 75 -11.62 13.67 16.93
N VAL A 76 -12.57 14.21 17.70
CA VAL A 76 -13.99 14.29 17.29
C VAL A 76 -14.15 15.19 16.07
N ALA A 77 -13.51 16.38 16.06
CA ALA A 77 -13.56 17.29 14.94
C ALA A 77 -12.95 16.67 13.66
N LEU A 78 -11.84 15.95 13.79
CA LEU A 78 -11.17 15.29 12.67
C LEU A 78 -12.02 14.11 12.16
N ARG A 79 -12.66 13.34 13.04
CA ARG A 79 -13.60 12.28 12.67
C ARG A 79 -14.72 12.79 11.77
N ALA A 80 -15.31 13.92 12.11
CA ALA A 80 -16.34 14.53 11.27
C ALA A 80 -15.84 14.83 9.85
N LYS A 81 -14.63 15.41 9.71
CA LYS A 81 -14.01 15.68 8.39
C LYS A 81 -13.75 14.40 7.59
N LEU A 82 -13.23 13.36 8.25
CA LEU A 82 -12.98 12.05 7.65
C LEU A 82 -14.27 11.40 7.18
N LEU A 83 -15.35 11.46 7.98
CA LEU A 83 -16.66 10.91 7.61
C LEU A 83 -17.23 11.61 6.36
N HIS A 84 -17.15 12.95 6.30
CA HIS A 84 -17.60 13.69 5.12
C HIS A 84 -16.81 13.32 3.87
N TYR A 85 -15.48 13.22 3.97
CA TYR A 85 -14.66 12.78 2.86
C TYR A 85 -15.03 11.38 2.35
N LEU A 86 -15.27 10.44 3.25
CA LEU A 86 -15.57 9.04 2.91
C LEU A 86 -16.97 8.86 2.35
N LEU A 87 -17.97 9.55 2.92
CA LEU A 87 -19.38 9.21 2.71
C LEU A 87 -20.13 10.19 1.81
N ASP A 88 -19.79 11.48 1.77
CA ASP A 88 -20.49 12.44 0.89
C ASP A 88 -20.44 12.04 -0.58
N PRO A 89 -19.28 11.62 -1.15
CA PRO A 89 -19.21 11.18 -2.54
C PRO A 89 -20.06 9.93 -2.81
N VAL A 90 -20.06 8.99 -1.86
CA VAL A 90 -20.86 7.75 -1.93
C VAL A 90 -22.36 8.07 -1.91
N LEU A 91 -22.79 8.94 -1.00
CA LEU A 91 -24.20 9.33 -0.85
C LEU A 91 -24.71 10.20 -2.00
N ALA A 92 -23.82 10.87 -2.73
CA ALA A 92 -24.16 11.65 -3.94
C ALA A 92 -24.50 10.75 -5.15
N LEU A 93 -24.13 9.45 -5.12
CA LEU A 93 -24.41 8.52 -6.21
C LEU A 93 -25.92 8.26 -6.36
N LYS A 94 -26.41 8.39 -7.61
CA LYS A 94 -27.82 8.12 -7.90
C LYS A 94 -28.03 6.63 -8.19
N PRO A 95 -29.10 5.98 -7.65
CA PRO A 95 -29.39 4.56 -7.91
C PRO A 95 -29.46 4.18 -9.41
N ALA A 96 -29.94 5.12 -10.26
CA ALA A 96 -29.96 4.90 -11.71
C ALA A 96 -28.57 4.84 -12.36
N GLN A 97 -27.56 5.47 -11.73
CA GLN A 97 -26.18 5.45 -12.18
C GLN A 97 -25.54 4.11 -11.86
N LEU A 98 -25.77 3.58 -10.66
CA LEU A 98 -25.30 2.25 -10.24
C LEU A 98 -25.85 1.10 -11.10
N LYS A 99 -27.05 1.24 -11.68
CA LYS A 99 -27.64 0.21 -12.55
C LYS A 99 -27.06 0.17 -13.96
N ARG A 100 -26.52 1.26 -14.50
CA ARG A 100 -25.92 1.32 -15.84
C ARG A 100 -24.52 0.68 -15.89
N GLU A 101 -23.81 0.71 -14.80
CA GLU A 101 -22.40 0.28 -14.70
C GLU A 101 -22.25 -1.23 -14.51
N VAL A 102 -23.35 -1.97 -14.25
CA VAL A 102 -23.35 -3.42 -13.98
C VAL A 102 -22.88 -4.28 -15.17
N GLN A 103 -22.72 -3.71 -16.35
CA GLN A 103 -22.21 -4.41 -17.54
C GLN A 103 -20.76 -4.12 -17.85
N ASP A 104 -20.12 -3.24 -17.11
CA ASP A 104 -18.72 -2.84 -17.30
C ASP A 104 -17.84 -3.46 -16.21
N LEU A 105 -16.66 -3.97 -16.57
CA LEU A 105 -15.69 -4.56 -15.63
C LEU A 105 -15.29 -3.60 -14.49
N GLU A 106 -15.49 -2.30 -14.70
CA GLU A 106 -15.19 -1.24 -13.73
C GLU A 106 -16.34 -0.96 -12.74
N ALA A 107 -17.53 -1.56 -12.95
CA ALA A 107 -18.61 -1.46 -11.97
C ALA A 107 -18.25 -2.14 -10.65
N ASP A 108 -17.50 -3.23 -10.69
CA ASP A 108 -17.01 -3.92 -9.49
C ASP A 108 -16.09 -3.02 -8.68
N ASP A 109 -15.25 -2.20 -9.33
CA ASP A 109 -14.35 -1.27 -8.65
C ASP A 109 -15.12 -0.17 -7.89
N VAL A 110 -16.21 0.34 -8.46
CA VAL A 110 -17.07 1.34 -7.78
C VAL A 110 -17.74 0.75 -6.54
N TYR A 111 -18.23 -0.49 -6.62
CA TYR A 111 -18.84 -1.16 -5.48
C TYR A 111 -17.83 -1.45 -4.37
N ASP A 112 -16.62 -1.87 -4.73
CA ASP A 112 -15.54 -2.09 -3.79
C ASP A 112 -15.18 -0.78 -3.07
N VAL A 113 -15.06 0.34 -3.78
CA VAL A 113 -14.78 1.64 -3.18
C VAL A 113 -15.91 2.13 -2.27
N ILE A 114 -17.19 1.89 -2.64
CA ILE A 114 -18.34 2.19 -1.77
C ILE A 114 -18.22 1.41 -0.46
N PHE A 115 -17.94 0.11 -0.56
CA PHE A 115 -17.81 -0.74 0.62
C PHE A 115 -16.59 -0.37 1.47
N GLU A 116 -15.44 -0.13 0.84
CA GLU A 116 -14.23 0.31 1.53
C GLU A 116 -14.42 1.65 2.24
N SER A 117 -15.05 2.63 1.58
CA SER A 117 -15.36 3.92 2.20
C SER A 117 -16.27 3.78 3.42
N PHE A 118 -17.27 2.91 3.32
CA PHE A 118 -18.14 2.61 4.46
C PHE A 118 -17.38 1.90 5.60
N ARG A 119 -16.56 0.91 5.28
CA ARG A 119 -15.72 0.18 6.25
C ARG A 119 -14.71 1.12 6.93
N ASP A 120 -14.06 1.99 6.15
CA ASP A 120 -13.15 2.99 6.70
C ASP A 120 -13.88 3.97 7.62
N ALA A 121 -15.11 4.39 7.29
CA ALA A 121 -15.93 5.23 8.14
C ALA A 121 -16.26 4.54 9.49
N LEU A 122 -16.60 3.25 9.45
CA LEU A 122 -16.84 2.47 10.66
C LEU A 122 -15.58 2.32 11.52
N SER A 123 -14.42 2.18 10.91
CA SER A 123 -13.13 2.04 11.60
C SER A 123 -12.69 3.28 12.41
N LEU A 124 -13.39 4.41 12.23
CA LEU A 124 -13.17 5.63 13.02
C LEU A 124 -13.75 5.57 14.43
N TYR A 125 -14.48 4.50 14.76
CA TYR A 125 -15.11 4.32 16.07
C TYR A 125 -14.40 3.24 16.89
N GLU A 126 -14.21 3.53 18.17
CA GLU A 126 -13.64 2.54 19.09
C GLU A 126 -14.69 1.49 19.47
N PRO A 127 -14.30 0.23 19.65
CA PRO A 127 -15.23 -0.83 20.07
C PRO A 127 -16.02 -0.49 21.33
N SER A 128 -15.41 0.16 22.31
CA SER A 128 -16.06 0.58 23.55
C SER A 128 -17.15 1.63 23.33
N GLU A 129 -16.99 2.52 22.34
CA GLU A 129 -18.03 3.49 21.97
C GLU A 129 -19.26 2.79 21.41
N LEU A 130 -19.04 1.77 20.58
CA LEU A 130 -20.11 1.04 19.92
C LEU A 130 -20.83 0.03 20.83
N TRP A 131 -20.07 -0.63 21.70
CA TRP A 131 -20.60 -1.69 22.56
C TRP A 131 -21.37 -1.16 23.76
N SER A 132 -20.81 -0.15 24.44
CA SER A 132 -21.39 0.32 25.71
C SER A 132 -22.20 1.60 25.60
N GLN A 133 -21.98 2.41 24.56
CA GLN A 133 -22.57 3.74 24.44
C GLN A 133 -22.87 4.17 22.98
N PRO A 134 -23.77 3.47 22.26
CA PRO A 134 -24.14 3.89 20.89
C PRO A 134 -24.74 5.30 20.84
N ALA A 135 -25.19 5.84 21.97
CA ALA A 135 -25.65 7.23 22.11
C ALA A 135 -24.54 8.28 21.86
N ARG A 136 -23.28 7.90 21.89
CA ARG A 136 -22.14 8.82 21.58
C ARG A 136 -22.00 9.11 20.09
N ILE A 137 -22.63 8.33 19.22
CA ILE A 137 -22.68 8.67 17.80
C ILE A 137 -23.64 9.85 17.64
N SER A 138 -23.11 10.99 17.25
CA SER A 138 -23.88 12.22 17.12
C SER A 138 -24.97 12.10 16.05
N PRO A 139 -26.05 12.89 16.13
CA PRO A 139 -27.09 12.93 15.08
C PRO A 139 -26.52 13.32 13.70
N ALA A 140 -25.47 14.11 13.65
CA ALA A 140 -24.81 14.48 12.40
C ALA A 140 -24.07 13.28 11.78
N GLU A 141 -23.32 12.53 12.57
CA GLU A 141 -22.65 11.30 12.13
C GLU A 141 -23.64 10.22 11.69
N ARG A 142 -24.76 10.06 12.42
CA ARG A 142 -25.84 9.11 12.04
C ARG A 142 -26.44 9.44 10.68
N ARG A 143 -26.60 10.72 10.33
CA ARG A 143 -27.12 11.14 9.01
C ARG A 143 -26.22 10.75 7.84
N LEU A 144 -24.94 10.51 8.09
CA LEU A 144 -23.99 10.00 7.08
C LEU A 144 -23.93 8.47 7.10
N LEU A 145 -23.78 7.88 8.29
CA LEU A 145 -23.56 6.43 8.43
C LEU A 145 -24.79 5.60 8.07
N GLN A 146 -26.01 6.04 8.49
CA GLN A 146 -27.21 5.26 8.25
C GLN A 146 -27.53 5.11 6.75
N PRO A 147 -27.62 6.18 5.93
CA PRO A 147 -27.86 6.03 4.50
C PRO A 147 -26.75 5.25 3.79
N ALA A 148 -25.50 5.37 4.24
CA ALA A 148 -24.39 4.61 3.67
C ALA A 148 -24.53 3.10 3.95
N ALA A 149 -24.93 2.74 5.17
CA ALA A 149 -25.22 1.35 5.53
C ALA A 149 -26.41 0.78 4.74
N GLU A 150 -27.50 1.56 4.59
CA GLU A 150 -28.65 1.19 3.76
C GLU A 150 -28.25 0.96 2.29
N MET A 151 -27.37 1.81 1.76
CA MET A 151 -26.83 1.68 0.40
C MET A 151 -26.02 0.39 0.27
N VAL A 152 -25.09 0.09 1.19
CA VAL A 152 -24.31 -1.17 1.18
C VAL A 152 -25.24 -2.38 1.18
N VAL A 153 -26.24 -2.44 2.07
CA VAL A 153 -27.19 -3.54 2.10
C VAL A 153 -27.94 -3.66 0.77
N SER A 154 -28.42 -2.55 0.22
CA SER A 154 -29.17 -2.52 -1.05
C SER A 154 -28.35 -3.00 -2.25
N ILE A 155 -27.07 -2.65 -2.30
CA ILE A 155 -26.18 -3.00 -3.41
C ILE A 155 -25.76 -4.47 -3.33
N PHE A 156 -25.37 -4.95 -2.16
CA PHE A 156 -24.74 -6.28 -2.01
C PHE A 156 -25.74 -7.42 -1.75
N SER A 157 -26.92 -7.14 -1.21
CA SER A 157 -27.93 -8.17 -0.98
C SER A 157 -28.30 -8.97 -2.25
N PRO A 158 -28.58 -8.35 -3.42
CA PRO A 158 -28.91 -9.11 -4.63
C PRO A 158 -27.68 -9.81 -5.27
N ARG A 159 -26.45 -9.52 -4.81
CA ARG A 159 -25.19 -10.07 -5.33
C ARG A 159 -24.63 -11.20 -4.47
N GLY A 160 -25.26 -11.54 -3.36
CA GLY A 160 -24.75 -12.52 -2.40
C GLY A 160 -23.48 -12.05 -1.68
N GLY A 161 -23.36 -10.75 -1.43
CA GLY A 161 -22.26 -10.16 -0.67
C GLY A 161 -22.46 -10.32 0.84
N ASP A 162 -22.28 -11.53 1.36
CA ASP A 162 -22.63 -11.89 2.73
C ASP A 162 -21.89 -11.05 3.78
N GLN A 163 -20.61 -10.77 3.57
CA GLN A 163 -19.80 -9.94 4.47
C GLN A 163 -20.30 -8.51 4.51
N GLN A 164 -20.55 -7.93 3.34
CA GLN A 164 -21.02 -6.56 3.18
C GLN A 164 -22.40 -6.35 3.77
N VAL A 165 -23.32 -7.27 3.48
CA VAL A 165 -24.70 -7.23 4.00
C VAL A 165 -24.73 -7.39 5.51
N THR A 166 -23.95 -8.32 6.05
CA THR A 166 -23.85 -8.54 7.49
C THR A 166 -23.31 -7.31 8.19
N LEU A 167 -22.25 -6.69 7.66
CA LEU A 167 -21.67 -5.46 8.20
C LEU A 167 -22.66 -4.30 8.16
N GLY A 168 -23.32 -4.10 7.02
CA GLY A 168 -24.32 -3.04 6.83
C GLY A 168 -25.50 -3.17 7.81
N LEU A 169 -26.06 -4.37 7.94
CA LEU A 169 -27.17 -4.63 8.89
C LEU A 169 -26.73 -4.52 10.35
N ALA A 170 -25.51 -4.97 10.70
CA ALA A 170 -24.96 -4.82 12.04
C ALA A 170 -24.80 -3.35 12.43
N ALA A 171 -24.30 -2.53 11.48
CA ALA A 171 -24.22 -1.08 11.68
C ALA A 171 -25.60 -0.44 11.83
N LEU A 172 -26.56 -0.75 10.94
CA LEU A 172 -27.93 -0.25 11.02
C LEU A 172 -28.59 -0.61 12.34
N ALA A 173 -28.48 -1.85 12.80
CA ALA A 173 -29.06 -2.29 14.07
C ALA A 173 -28.50 -1.50 15.29
N THR A 174 -27.27 -1.04 15.19
CA THR A 174 -26.65 -0.18 16.21
C THR A 174 -27.11 1.29 16.08
N LEU A 175 -27.24 1.79 14.85
CA LEU A 175 -27.62 3.17 14.56
C LEU A 175 -29.12 3.43 14.75
N THR A 176 -29.95 2.41 14.53
CA THR A 176 -31.40 2.44 14.60
C THR A 176 -31.98 1.31 15.49
N PRO A 177 -31.65 1.27 16.79
CA PRO A 177 -32.02 0.16 17.67
C PRO A 177 -33.54 -0.01 17.83
N GLU A 178 -34.32 1.01 17.53
CA GLU A 178 -35.80 1.00 17.56
C GLU A 178 -36.41 0.36 16.29
N SER A 179 -35.63 0.18 15.23
CA SER A 179 -36.13 -0.38 13.97
C SER A 179 -36.28 -1.91 14.07
N ARG A 180 -37.51 -2.39 14.26
CA ARG A 180 -37.80 -3.83 14.28
C ARG A 180 -37.47 -4.52 12.95
N ASP A 181 -37.69 -3.85 11.85
CA ASP A 181 -37.40 -4.39 10.52
C ASP A 181 -35.91 -4.67 10.33
N VAL A 182 -35.03 -3.72 10.68
CA VAL A 182 -33.58 -3.91 10.64
C VAL A 182 -33.14 -5.05 11.58
N GLN A 183 -33.67 -5.11 12.79
CA GLN A 183 -33.36 -6.18 13.74
C GLN A 183 -33.77 -7.55 13.17
N GLN A 184 -34.94 -7.64 12.58
CA GLN A 184 -35.43 -8.88 11.98
C GLN A 184 -34.62 -9.31 10.75
N GLN A 185 -34.25 -8.38 9.90
CA GLN A 185 -33.36 -8.67 8.76
C GLN A 185 -31.99 -9.16 9.22
N LEU A 186 -31.41 -8.52 10.23
CA LEU A 186 -30.13 -8.96 10.81
C LEU A 186 -30.26 -10.35 11.43
N GLU A 187 -31.30 -10.63 12.20
CA GLU A 187 -31.56 -11.97 12.76
C GLU A 187 -31.70 -13.03 11.66
N GLN A 188 -32.33 -12.69 10.54
CA GLN A 188 -32.46 -13.59 9.40
C GLN A 188 -31.08 -13.92 8.80
N VAL A 189 -30.22 -12.92 8.60
CA VAL A 189 -28.84 -13.14 8.11
C VAL A 189 -28.02 -13.92 9.15
N LEU A 190 -28.16 -13.60 10.44
CA LEU A 190 -27.46 -14.30 11.51
C LEU A 190 -28.00 -15.74 11.74
N SER A 191 -29.15 -16.11 11.21
CA SER A 191 -29.66 -17.49 11.26
C SER A 191 -28.95 -18.42 10.25
N TRP A 192 -28.26 -17.86 9.29
CA TRP A 192 -27.48 -18.61 8.32
C TRP A 192 -26.41 -19.48 8.98
N THR A 193 -26.16 -20.65 8.42
CA THR A 193 -25.15 -21.61 8.87
C THR A 193 -24.18 -21.94 7.74
N ASP A 194 -22.98 -22.43 8.08
CA ASP A 194 -21.97 -22.82 7.08
C ASP A 194 -22.47 -23.95 6.13
N GLU A 195 -23.43 -24.74 6.56
CA GLU A 195 -24.05 -25.80 5.73
C GLU A 195 -24.94 -25.22 4.64
N ALA A 196 -25.61 -24.09 4.90
CA ALA A 196 -26.45 -23.41 3.91
C ALA A 196 -25.64 -22.90 2.70
N SER A 197 -24.36 -22.65 2.86
CA SER A 197 -23.46 -22.23 1.77
C SER A 197 -23.16 -23.36 0.77
N THR A 198 -23.25 -24.61 1.19
CA THR A 198 -22.93 -25.80 0.35
C THR A 198 -24.13 -26.42 -0.31
N LEU A 199 -25.32 -26.21 0.22
CA LEU A 199 -26.55 -26.92 -0.18
C LEU A 199 -27.55 -26.01 -0.90
N GLY A 200 -27.17 -25.06 -1.67
CA GLY A 200 -28.02 -24.29 -2.59
C GLY A 200 -29.51 -24.42 -2.33
N ASP A 201 -30.02 -23.88 -1.20
CA ASP A 201 -31.38 -24.05 -0.78
C ASP A 201 -32.34 -23.42 -1.81
N ARG A 202 -33.31 -24.21 -2.30
CA ARG A 202 -34.18 -23.84 -3.41
C ARG A 202 -35.14 -22.73 -2.97
N GLY A 203 -34.66 -21.47 -2.92
CA GLY A 203 -35.49 -20.29 -2.71
C GLY A 203 -35.02 -19.26 -1.71
N GLY A 204 -33.87 -19.46 -1.02
CA GLY A 204 -33.26 -18.46 -0.16
C GLY A 204 -32.19 -17.61 -0.87
N PRO A 205 -31.73 -16.50 -0.26
CA PRO A 205 -30.58 -15.76 -0.78
C PRO A 205 -29.39 -16.72 -0.94
N ARG A 206 -28.72 -16.65 -2.09
CA ARG A 206 -27.51 -17.47 -2.35
C ARG A 206 -26.36 -16.92 -1.52
N HIS A 207 -25.90 -17.68 -0.54
CA HIS A 207 -24.70 -17.38 0.22
C HIS A 207 -23.46 -17.84 -0.56
N ASN A 208 -22.49 -16.95 -0.73
CA ASN A 208 -21.29 -17.19 -1.54
C ASN A 208 -20.04 -17.54 -0.70
N GLY A 209 -20.15 -17.63 0.61
CA GLY A 209 -19.05 -17.86 1.53
C GLY A 209 -19.42 -18.59 2.81
N SER A 210 -18.45 -18.77 3.70
CA SER A 210 -18.66 -19.31 5.05
C SER A 210 -19.37 -18.27 5.94
N ALA A 211 -20.34 -18.71 6.73
CA ALA A 211 -20.99 -17.85 7.72
C ALA A 211 -19.98 -17.31 8.75
N VAL A 212 -19.03 -18.14 9.16
CA VAL A 212 -17.98 -17.73 10.09
C VAL A 212 -17.10 -16.64 9.48
N ASP A 213 -16.64 -16.78 8.22
CA ASP A 213 -15.80 -15.78 7.57
C ASP A 213 -16.52 -14.44 7.41
N ALA A 214 -17.84 -14.46 7.07
CA ALA A 214 -18.63 -13.26 6.96
C ALA A 214 -18.82 -12.54 8.31
N LEU A 215 -19.09 -13.29 9.38
CA LEU A 215 -19.26 -12.74 10.71
C LEU A 215 -17.94 -12.26 11.33
N GLU A 216 -16.83 -12.98 11.11
CA GLU A 216 -15.50 -12.54 11.56
C GLU A 216 -15.08 -11.24 10.87
N SER A 217 -15.32 -11.12 9.57
CA SER A 217 -15.05 -9.89 8.82
C SER A 217 -15.89 -8.73 9.34
N ALA A 218 -17.22 -8.94 9.47
CA ALA A 218 -18.11 -7.91 9.99
C ALA A 218 -17.75 -7.48 11.42
N LEU A 219 -17.36 -8.43 12.27
CA LEU A 219 -16.91 -8.14 13.64
C LEU A 219 -15.61 -7.35 13.68
N GLY A 220 -14.68 -7.63 12.74
CA GLY A 220 -13.42 -6.91 12.64
C GLY A 220 -13.60 -5.43 12.33
N ASP A 221 -14.57 -5.12 11.49
CA ASP A 221 -14.87 -3.75 11.06
C ASP A 221 -15.89 -3.05 12.00
N TRP A 222 -16.81 -3.82 12.61
CA TRP A 222 -17.83 -3.30 13.51
C TRP A 222 -18.18 -4.30 14.62
N PRO A 223 -17.71 -4.11 15.85
CA PRO A 223 -17.89 -5.05 16.94
C PRO A 223 -19.34 -5.04 17.49
N SER A 224 -20.28 -5.60 16.75
CA SER A 224 -21.68 -5.70 17.11
C SER A 224 -21.92 -6.81 18.13
N PRO A 225 -22.68 -6.57 19.23
CA PRO A 225 -23.08 -7.60 20.20
C PRO A 225 -23.80 -8.79 19.58
N MET A 226 -24.67 -8.54 18.59
CA MET A 226 -25.41 -9.60 17.91
C MET A 226 -24.50 -10.49 17.08
N VAL A 227 -23.54 -9.90 16.34
CA VAL A 227 -22.56 -10.64 15.52
C VAL A 227 -21.67 -11.50 16.41
N VAL A 228 -21.14 -10.95 17.53
CA VAL A 228 -20.31 -11.72 18.48
C VAL A 228 -21.06 -12.92 19.03
N ARG A 229 -22.31 -12.72 19.50
CA ARG A 229 -23.14 -13.80 20.05
C ARG A 229 -23.44 -14.88 19.01
N ARG A 230 -23.74 -14.49 17.77
CA ARG A 230 -23.99 -15.46 16.71
C ARG A 230 -22.73 -16.24 16.34
N LEU A 231 -21.59 -15.57 16.22
CA LEU A 231 -20.29 -16.21 15.96
C LEU A 231 -19.96 -17.23 17.06
N ASP A 232 -20.15 -16.84 18.33
CA ASP A 232 -19.99 -17.76 19.47
C ASP A 232 -20.93 -18.96 19.39
N ALA A 233 -22.19 -18.77 18.97
CA ALA A 233 -23.14 -19.85 18.77
C ALA A 233 -22.66 -20.83 17.67
N LEU A 234 -22.15 -20.32 16.53
CA LEU A 234 -21.61 -21.15 15.44
C LEU A 234 -20.39 -21.98 15.90
N TYR A 235 -19.48 -21.39 16.64
CA TYR A 235 -18.36 -22.14 17.20
C TYR A 235 -18.82 -23.20 18.19
N THR A 236 -19.85 -22.89 18.98
CA THR A 236 -20.44 -23.87 19.90
C THR A 236 -21.12 -25.04 19.15
N GLU A 237 -21.87 -24.74 18.09
CA GLU A 237 -22.49 -25.72 17.22
C GLU A 237 -21.43 -26.65 16.58
N ARG A 238 -20.34 -26.08 16.05
CA ARG A 238 -19.20 -26.85 15.52
C ARG A 238 -18.61 -27.78 16.58
N GLN A 239 -18.39 -27.29 17.79
CA GLN A 239 -17.89 -28.07 18.90
C GLN A 239 -18.82 -29.24 19.29
N GLN A 240 -20.14 -28.96 19.39
CA GLN A 240 -21.14 -29.98 19.71
C GLN A 240 -21.19 -31.07 18.65
N ARG A 241 -21.14 -30.74 17.38
CA ARG A 241 -21.10 -31.70 16.27
C ARG A 241 -19.88 -32.58 16.38
N PHE A 242 -18.71 -32.00 16.60
CA PHE A 242 -17.47 -32.73 16.79
C PHE A 242 -17.57 -33.70 17.99
N SER A 243 -18.03 -33.22 19.14
CA SER A 243 -18.22 -34.04 20.32
C SER A 243 -19.22 -35.18 20.10
N SER A 244 -20.23 -35.01 19.26
CA SER A 244 -21.20 -36.03 18.89
C SER A 244 -20.60 -37.13 18.02
N VAL A 245 -19.67 -36.76 17.11
CA VAL A 245 -18.92 -37.72 16.29
C VAL A 245 -18.03 -38.59 17.17
N LEU A 246 -17.36 -38.00 18.18
CA LEU A 246 -16.50 -38.73 19.14
C LEU A 246 -17.24 -39.78 19.98
N ARG A 247 -18.51 -39.58 20.24
CA ARG A 247 -19.34 -40.49 21.06
C ARG A 247 -19.92 -41.65 20.28
N ARG A 248 -19.73 -41.74 18.95
CA ARG A 248 -20.23 -42.84 18.12
C ARG A 248 -19.37 -44.08 18.35
N PRO A 249 -19.99 -45.27 18.58
CA PRO A 249 -19.25 -46.49 18.73
C PRO A 249 -18.54 -46.85 17.41
N VAL A 250 -17.23 -47.08 17.47
CA VAL A 250 -16.38 -47.40 16.29
C VAL A 250 -15.96 -48.86 16.36
N GLY A 251 -16.35 -49.63 15.37
CA GLY A 251 -16.00 -51.06 15.26
C GLY A 251 -14.81 -51.26 14.30
N GLY A 252 -13.82 -52.09 14.75
CA GLY A 252 -12.67 -52.50 13.95
C GLY A 252 -11.47 -51.54 13.97
N ASP A 253 -10.27 -52.08 13.73
CA ASP A 253 -9.00 -51.36 13.88
C ASP A 253 -8.75 -50.34 12.77
N ALA A 254 -9.26 -50.56 11.57
CA ALA A 254 -9.18 -49.56 10.46
C ALA A 254 -10.06 -48.33 10.74
N ALA A 255 -11.26 -48.56 11.29
CA ALA A 255 -12.17 -47.47 11.65
C ALA A 255 -11.65 -46.68 12.88
N ARG A 256 -10.94 -47.37 13.83
CA ARG A 256 -10.27 -46.67 14.96
C ARG A 256 -9.10 -45.80 14.49
N ARG A 257 -8.30 -46.27 13.51
CA ARG A 257 -7.21 -45.48 12.92
C ARG A 257 -7.80 -44.24 12.17
N ALA A 258 -8.78 -44.44 11.30
CA ALA A 258 -9.45 -43.35 10.58
C ALA A 258 -10.11 -42.33 11.53
N LEU A 259 -10.65 -42.80 12.66
CA LEU A 259 -11.15 -41.94 13.72
C LEU A 259 -10.02 -41.20 14.43
N GLY A 260 -8.87 -41.83 14.66
CA GLY A 260 -7.68 -41.20 15.21
C GLY A 260 -7.14 -40.09 14.33
N ASP A 261 -7.04 -40.31 13.02
CA ASP A 261 -6.61 -39.32 12.06
C ASP A 261 -7.62 -38.16 11.96
N LEU A 262 -8.93 -38.46 11.98
CA LEU A 262 -10.00 -37.50 12.04
C LEU A 262 -9.95 -36.66 13.33
N LEU A 263 -9.63 -37.29 14.46
CA LEU A 263 -9.48 -36.66 15.76
C LEU A 263 -8.30 -35.70 15.81
N LEU A 264 -7.17 -36.05 15.22
CA LEU A 264 -6.01 -35.16 15.11
C LEU A 264 -6.34 -33.95 14.27
N ALA A 265 -6.90 -34.15 13.07
CA ALA A 265 -7.26 -33.07 12.17
C ALA A 265 -8.33 -32.13 12.77
N HIS A 266 -9.38 -32.70 13.41
CA HIS A 266 -10.44 -31.92 14.04
C HIS A 266 -10.05 -31.34 15.40
N GLY A 267 -9.09 -31.95 16.12
CA GLY A 267 -8.55 -31.38 17.36
C GLY A 267 -7.89 -30.03 17.13
N GLU A 268 -7.08 -29.93 16.06
CA GLU A 268 -6.50 -28.64 15.65
C GLU A 268 -7.56 -27.64 15.23
N GLU A 269 -8.59 -28.05 14.47
CA GLU A 269 -9.69 -27.18 14.08
C GLU A 269 -10.49 -26.71 15.30
N MET A 270 -10.72 -27.57 16.28
CA MET A 270 -11.43 -27.22 17.52
C MET A 270 -10.63 -26.26 18.39
N GLN A 271 -9.31 -26.45 18.50
CA GLN A 271 -8.44 -25.51 19.21
C GLN A 271 -8.43 -24.13 18.53
N ARG A 272 -8.36 -24.11 17.20
CA ARG A 272 -8.52 -22.86 16.43
C ARG A 272 -9.87 -22.21 16.71
N SER A 273 -10.97 -22.97 16.78
CA SER A 273 -12.32 -22.45 17.06
C SER A 273 -12.41 -21.80 18.45
N VAL A 274 -11.73 -22.34 19.47
CA VAL A 274 -11.68 -21.72 20.81
C VAL A 274 -10.90 -20.40 20.77
N THR A 275 -9.76 -20.39 20.10
CA THR A 275 -8.94 -19.19 19.93
C THR A 275 -9.70 -18.12 19.14
N SER A 276 -10.35 -18.48 18.02
CA SER A 276 -11.15 -17.56 17.22
C SER A 276 -12.36 -16.99 17.98
N MET A 277 -13.03 -17.81 18.78
CA MET A 277 -14.12 -17.35 19.65
C MET A 277 -13.63 -16.34 20.70
N ALA A 278 -12.51 -16.63 21.36
CA ALA A 278 -11.89 -15.69 22.28
C ALA A 278 -11.49 -14.40 21.57
N ALA A 279 -10.87 -14.51 20.40
CA ALA A 279 -10.52 -13.38 19.56
C ALA A 279 -11.73 -12.51 19.19
N ALA A 280 -12.89 -13.11 18.93
CA ALA A 280 -14.12 -12.38 18.63
C ALA A 280 -14.54 -11.43 19.79
N TYR A 281 -14.49 -11.91 21.03
CA TYR A 281 -14.76 -11.07 22.19
C TYR A 281 -13.65 -10.02 22.42
N LEU A 282 -12.39 -10.42 22.23
CA LEU A 282 -11.24 -9.54 22.43
C LEU A 282 -11.18 -8.41 21.40
N ARG A 283 -11.59 -8.62 20.14
CA ARG A 283 -11.75 -7.56 19.14
C ARG A 283 -12.75 -6.50 19.57
N ALA A 284 -13.78 -6.90 20.33
CA ALA A 284 -14.72 -5.98 20.94
C ALA A 284 -14.24 -5.37 22.28
N GLY A 285 -13.03 -5.70 22.74
CA GLY A 285 -12.50 -5.25 24.04
C GLY A 285 -13.09 -5.95 25.26
N LEU A 286 -13.78 -7.08 25.06
CA LEU A 286 -14.57 -7.80 26.08
C LEU A 286 -13.75 -8.94 26.71
N VAL A 287 -12.68 -8.59 27.43
CA VAL A 287 -11.78 -9.59 28.06
C VAL A 287 -12.50 -10.47 29.09
N GLY A 288 -13.41 -9.89 29.89
CA GLY A 288 -14.18 -10.63 30.91
C GLY A 288 -15.14 -11.65 30.32
N GLU A 289 -15.81 -11.30 29.23
CA GLU A 289 -16.70 -12.19 28.48
C GLU A 289 -15.93 -13.32 27.82
N ALA A 290 -14.77 -13.02 27.23
CA ALA A 290 -13.87 -14.01 26.66
C ALA A 290 -13.43 -15.02 27.74
N ALA A 291 -13.02 -14.54 28.91
CA ALA A 291 -12.63 -15.39 30.05
C ALA A 291 -13.81 -16.28 30.54
N THR A 292 -14.97 -15.67 30.71
CA THR A 292 -16.19 -16.39 31.16
C THR A 292 -16.57 -17.49 30.17
N ARG A 293 -16.46 -17.19 28.88
CA ARG A 293 -16.82 -18.12 27.81
C ARG A 293 -15.84 -19.28 27.68
N THR A 294 -14.54 -19.01 27.69
CA THR A 294 -13.52 -20.04 27.64
C THR A 294 -13.53 -20.92 28.89
N ALA A 295 -13.85 -20.38 30.08
CA ALA A 295 -14.00 -21.16 31.30
C ALA A 295 -15.11 -22.23 31.18
N ARG A 296 -16.21 -21.96 30.48
CA ARG A 296 -17.29 -22.94 30.25
C ARG A 296 -16.85 -24.11 29.35
N MET A 297 -15.74 -23.97 28.64
CA MET A 297 -15.19 -24.99 27.75
C MET A 297 -14.13 -25.86 28.45
N ALA A 298 -13.83 -25.59 29.70
CA ALA A 298 -12.84 -26.33 30.46
C ALA A 298 -13.13 -27.84 30.45
N GLY A 299 -12.13 -28.67 30.11
CA GLY A 299 -12.25 -30.10 30.04
C GLY A 299 -13.02 -30.67 28.84
N ASN A 300 -13.51 -29.81 27.92
CA ASN A 300 -14.12 -30.23 26.67
C ASN A 300 -13.07 -30.37 25.54
N ALA A 301 -13.46 -31.04 24.45
CA ALA A 301 -12.63 -31.12 23.27
C ALA A 301 -12.31 -29.71 22.75
N GLY A 302 -11.04 -29.43 22.47
CA GLY A 302 -10.57 -28.10 22.04
C GLY A 302 -10.33 -27.10 23.19
N ASP A 303 -10.39 -27.53 24.46
CA ASP A 303 -9.97 -26.71 25.61
C ASP A 303 -8.50 -26.25 25.40
N ASP A 304 -8.27 -24.96 25.56
CA ASP A 304 -6.94 -24.34 25.61
C ASP A 304 -6.68 -23.83 27.04
N PRO A 305 -6.07 -24.67 27.89
CA PRO A 305 -5.83 -24.30 29.29
C PRO A 305 -4.91 -23.07 29.44
N GLU A 306 -3.94 -22.89 28.51
CA GLU A 306 -3.03 -21.74 28.52
C GLU A 306 -3.80 -20.46 28.23
N LEU A 307 -4.55 -20.41 27.10
CA LEU A 307 -5.36 -19.24 26.74
C LEU A 307 -6.39 -18.93 27.84
N ARG A 308 -7.04 -19.94 28.39
CA ARG A 308 -8.00 -19.76 29.49
C ARG A 308 -7.36 -19.18 30.74
N ALA A 309 -6.15 -19.61 31.12
CA ALA A 309 -5.43 -19.05 32.26
C ALA A 309 -5.07 -17.58 32.00
N LEU A 310 -4.55 -17.26 30.81
CA LEU A 310 -4.22 -15.89 30.40
C LEU A 310 -5.46 -14.97 30.42
N LEU A 311 -6.57 -15.42 29.88
CA LEU A 311 -7.84 -14.67 29.88
C LEU A 311 -8.37 -14.45 31.29
N THR A 312 -8.31 -15.47 32.16
CA THR A 312 -8.75 -15.37 33.56
C THR A 312 -7.91 -14.35 34.31
N ALA A 313 -6.58 -14.37 34.14
CA ALA A 313 -5.67 -13.42 34.78
C ALA A 313 -5.93 -11.99 34.28
N ALA A 314 -6.02 -11.78 32.97
CA ALA A 314 -6.25 -10.46 32.40
C ALA A 314 -7.66 -9.89 32.69
N ALA A 315 -8.67 -10.76 32.92
CA ALA A 315 -10.03 -10.37 33.29
C ALA A 315 -10.19 -10.04 34.78
N ALA A 316 -9.25 -10.45 35.63
CA ALA A 316 -9.36 -10.24 37.08
C ALA A 316 -9.46 -8.75 37.46
N PRO A 317 -10.23 -8.38 38.50
CA PRO A 317 -10.33 -6.99 38.95
C PRO A 317 -8.99 -6.36 39.33
N ASN A 318 -8.05 -7.20 39.79
CA ASN A 318 -6.67 -6.84 40.18
C ASN A 318 -5.63 -7.23 39.13
N ALA A 319 -6.03 -7.42 37.87
CA ALA A 319 -5.14 -7.76 36.79
C ALA A 319 -4.00 -6.74 36.69
N THR A 320 -2.80 -7.27 36.51
CA THR A 320 -1.57 -6.46 36.38
C THR A 320 -1.28 -6.12 34.90
N ALA A 321 -0.34 -5.21 34.65
CA ALA A 321 0.17 -4.96 33.32
C ALA A 321 0.73 -6.23 32.65
N ALA A 322 1.43 -7.06 33.45
CA ALA A 322 2.01 -8.33 33.00
C ALA A 322 0.96 -9.33 32.49
N ASP A 323 -0.23 -9.35 33.08
CA ASP A 323 -1.33 -10.22 32.63
C ASP A 323 -1.84 -9.82 31.23
N SER A 324 -1.99 -8.51 31.01
CA SER A 324 -2.38 -7.97 29.69
C SER A 324 -1.29 -8.19 28.65
N LEU A 325 -0.01 -8.03 29.01
CA LEU A 325 1.13 -8.30 28.13
C LEU A 325 1.20 -9.79 27.73
N ALA A 326 1.05 -10.69 28.70
CA ALA A 326 1.08 -12.13 28.43
C ALA A 326 -0.06 -12.54 27.47
N LEU A 327 -1.28 -12.03 27.68
CA LEU A 327 -2.41 -12.31 26.82
C LEU A 327 -2.19 -11.71 25.42
N ALA A 328 -1.71 -10.47 25.28
CA ALA A 328 -1.44 -9.84 23.98
C ALA A 328 -0.36 -10.60 23.19
N ARG A 329 0.71 -11.04 23.85
CA ARG A 329 1.78 -11.82 23.23
C ARG A 329 1.30 -13.15 22.62
N ARG A 330 0.20 -13.73 23.14
CA ARG A 330 -0.40 -14.96 22.59
C ARG A 330 -0.90 -14.78 21.16
N PHE A 331 -1.27 -13.55 20.77
CA PHE A 331 -1.82 -13.19 19.46
C PHE A 331 -0.80 -12.52 18.52
N LEU A 332 0.47 -12.42 18.93
CA LEU A 332 1.53 -11.87 18.10
C LEU A 332 2.31 -12.98 17.37
N PRO A 333 2.93 -12.65 16.21
CA PRO A 333 3.80 -13.59 15.51
C PRO A 333 4.89 -14.07 16.46
N ARG A 334 5.00 -15.37 16.65
CA ARG A 334 6.16 -15.95 17.33
C ARG A 334 7.33 -15.89 16.36
N VAL A 335 8.46 -15.34 16.79
CA VAL A 335 9.73 -15.48 16.04
C VAL A 335 10.00 -16.98 15.96
N GLU A 336 10.05 -17.53 14.75
CA GLU A 336 10.28 -18.95 14.53
C GLU A 336 11.61 -19.36 15.16
N VAL A 337 11.54 -20.04 16.28
CA VAL A 337 12.62 -20.90 16.71
C VAL A 337 12.50 -22.16 15.86
N LEU A 338 13.51 -22.45 15.04
CA LEU A 338 13.60 -23.61 14.17
C LEU A 338 13.03 -24.87 14.85
N GLY A 339 11.90 -25.39 14.35
CA GLY A 339 11.29 -26.63 14.77
C GLY A 339 9.97 -26.57 15.53
N GLY A 340 9.40 -25.41 15.79
CA GLY A 340 8.07 -25.27 16.41
C GLY A 340 6.96 -25.19 15.35
N THR A 341 5.97 -26.05 15.44
CA THR A 341 4.71 -25.89 14.67
C THR A 341 4.00 -24.63 15.13
N ALA A 342 3.87 -23.65 14.26
CA ALA A 342 3.03 -22.48 14.52
C ALA A 342 1.57 -22.94 14.61
N THR A 343 1.02 -23.02 15.82
CA THR A 343 -0.31 -23.57 16.08
C THR A 343 -1.45 -22.58 15.81
N ASP A 344 -1.17 -21.25 15.75
CA ASP A 344 -2.21 -20.25 15.52
C ASP A 344 -1.73 -19.12 14.59
N ALA A 345 -2.61 -18.68 13.73
CA ALA A 345 -2.37 -17.49 12.92
C ALA A 345 -2.29 -16.25 13.85
N PRO A 346 -1.26 -15.39 13.70
CA PRO A 346 -1.16 -14.17 14.48
C PRO A 346 -2.32 -13.22 14.18
N ASP A 347 -2.84 -12.57 15.21
CA ASP A 347 -3.88 -11.55 15.11
C ASP A 347 -3.44 -10.26 15.82
N PRO A 348 -2.66 -9.40 15.15
CA PRO A 348 -2.18 -8.16 15.74
C PRO A 348 -3.31 -7.21 16.18
N VAL A 349 -4.50 -7.29 15.56
CA VAL A 349 -5.64 -6.45 15.95
C VAL A 349 -6.14 -6.84 17.33
N VAL A 350 -6.25 -8.14 17.60
CA VAL A 350 -6.62 -8.66 18.94
C VAL A 350 -5.56 -8.26 19.96
N ALA A 351 -4.26 -8.46 19.64
CA ALA A 351 -3.18 -8.06 20.53
C ALA A 351 -3.26 -6.56 20.87
N PHE A 352 -3.49 -5.72 19.86
CA PHE A 352 -3.65 -4.28 20.06
C PHE A 352 -4.82 -3.94 21.00
N ARG A 353 -5.98 -4.57 20.81
CA ARG A 353 -7.15 -4.34 21.66
C ARG A 353 -6.92 -4.75 23.11
N VAL A 354 -6.25 -5.87 23.34
CA VAL A 354 -5.88 -6.32 24.69
C VAL A 354 -4.94 -5.30 25.37
N LEU A 355 -3.96 -4.78 24.61
CA LEU A 355 -3.04 -3.77 25.13
C LEU A 355 -3.76 -2.44 25.45
N GLU A 356 -4.69 -2.00 24.62
CA GLU A 356 -5.49 -0.80 24.90
C GLU A 356 -6.32 -0.96 26.18
N VAL A 357 -6.93 -2.13 26.41
CA VAL A 357 -7.63 -2.42 27.68
C VAL A 357 -6.66 -2.41 28.86
N GLY A 358 -5.44 -2.95 28.68
CA GLY A 358 -4.38 -2.89 29.69
C GLY A 358 -3.94 -1.46 30.01
N LEU A 359 -3.76 -0.63 28.98
CA LEU A 359 -3.38 0.78 29.13
C LEU A 359 -4.46 1.66 29.78
N VAL A 360 -5.74 1.31 29.66
CA VAL A 360 -6.80 1.99 30.40
C VAL A 360 -6.62 1.80 31.92
N ARG A 361 -6.14 0.63 32.35
CA ARG A 361 -5.89 0.31 33.78
C ARG A 361 -4.50 0.79 34.25
N HIS A 362 -3.51 0.70 33.38
CA HIS A 362 -2.09 0.98 33.67
C HIS A 362 -1.50 1.95 32.64
N PRO A 363 -1.94 3.22 32.59
CA PRO A 363 -1.64 4.15 31.49
C PRO A 363 -0.16 4.53 31.36
N SER A 364 0.61 4.38 32.44
CA SER A 364 2.05 4.71 32.49
C SER A 364 2.93 3.47 32.59
N ASP A 365 2.42 2.29 32.29
CA ASP A 365 3.27 1.10 32.26
C ASP A 365 4.15 1.09 31.00
N PRO A 366 5.50 1.13 31.14
CA PRO A 366 6.38 1.27 29.99
C PRO A 366 6.37 0.05 29.05
N GLU A 367 6.19 -1.17 29.59
CA GLU A 367 6.17 -2.38 28.74
C GLU A 367 4.89 -2.45 27.91
N LEU A 368 3.73 -2.05 28.49
CA LEU A 368 2.48 -1.94 27.73
C LEU A 368 2.59 -0.90 26.63
N LEU A 369 3.17 0.27 26.93
CA LEU A 369 3.35 1.34 25.94
C LEU A 369 4.29 0.88 24.79
N ILE A 370 5.41 0.23 25.12
CA ILE A 370 6.36 -0.27 24.13
C ILE A 370 5.68 -1.32 23.24
N LEU A 371 5.05 -2.32 23.83
CA LEU A 371 4.42 -3.38 23.04
C LEU A 371 3.26 -2.84 22.21
N SER A 372 2.46 -1.88 22.74
CA SER A 372 1.41 -1.20 21.97
C SER A 372 2.01 -0.40 20.80
N GLY A 373 3.16 0.25 20.97
CA GLY A 373 3.89 0.92 19.90
C GLY A 373 4.34 -0.06 18.80
N HIS A 374 4.92 -1.20 19.18
CA HIS A 374 5.33 -2.24 18.24
C HIS A 374 4.13 -2.81 17.44
N VAL A 375 3.03 -3.08 18.13
CA VAL A 375 1.82 -3.60 17.45
C VAL A 375 1.19 -2.53 16.56
N ALA A 376 1.16 -1.27 16.97
CA ALA A 376 0.71 -0.16 16.12
C ALA A 376 1.56 -0.06 14.84
N ARG A 377 2.89 -0.27 14.92
CA ARG A 377 3.78 -0.35 13.76
C ARG A 377 3.40 -1.51 12.81
N LEU A 378 3.11 -2.71 13.37
CA LEU A 378 2.64 -3.87 12.59
C LEU A 378 1.33 -3.58 11.86
N LEU A 379 0.45 -2.77 12.47
CA LEU A 379 -0.82 -2.32 11.90
C LEU A 379 -0.67 -1.07 11.00
N SER A 380 0.56 -0.68 10.64
CA SER A 380 0.88 0.51 9.84
C SER A 380 0.37 1.84 10.43
N SER A 381 0.04 1.87 11.73
CA SER A 381 -0.39 3.07 12.46
C SER A 381 0.83 3.82 13.02
N TYR A 382 1.69 4.32 12.13
CA TYR A 382 3.02 4.85 12.48
C TYR A 382 2.98 6.02 13.46
N PHE A 383 2.02 6.93 13.35
CA PHE A 383 1.93 8.08 14.24
C PHE A 383 1.51 7.65 15.65
N LEU A 384 0.65 6.64 15.76
CA LEU A 384 0.31 6.03 17.05
C LEU A 384 1.51 5.30 17.65
N ALA A 385 2.28 4.57 16.84
CA ALA A 385 3.51 3.92 17.27
C ALA A 385 4.52 4.94 17.85
N ILE A 386 4.75 6.04 17.13
CA ILE A 386 5.60 7.16 17.61
C ILE A 386 5.10 7.66 18.96
N ARG A 387 3.81 8.00 19.09
CA ARG A 387 3.24 8.50 20.34
C ARG A 387 3.45 7.53 21.51
N ARG A 388 3.15 6.24 21.30
CA ARG A 388 3.31 5.21 22.35
C ARG A 388 4.75 5.05 22.80
N LEU A 389 5.70 5.07 21.88
CA LEU A 389 7.12 4.97 22.21
C LEU A 389 7.67 6.25 22.86
N GLU A 390 7.19 7.44 22.47
CA GLU A 390 7.51 8.70 23.15
C GLU A 390 6.96 8.73 24.59
N GLU A 391 5.72 8.25 24.79
CA GLU A 391 5.11 8.09 26.12
C GLU A 391 5.95 7.11 26.98
N ALA A 392 6.36 5.98 26.42
CA ALA A 392 7.24 5.02 27.09
C ALA A 392 8.61 5.63 27.44
N GLN A 393 9.23 6.35 26.51
CA GLN A 393 10.51 7.02 26.73
C GLN A 393 10.43 8.02 27.87
N ALA A 394 9.38 8.83 27.94
CA ALA A 394 9.17 9.80 29.00
C ALA A 394 9.05 9.13 30.39
N VAL A 395 8.38 7.99 30.49
CA VAL A 395 8.30 7.21 31.75
C VAL A 395 9.68 6.65 32.14
N LEU A 396 10.40 6.11 31.18
CA LEU A 396 11.71 5.48 31.40
C LEU A 396 12.81 6.50 31.73
N GLU A 397 12.67 7.77 31.38
CA GLU A 397 13.62 8.83 31.77
C GLU A 397 13.77 8.94 33.28
N HIS A 398 12.75 8.59 34.02
CA HIS A 398 12.72 8.63 35.48
C HIS A 398 12.93 7.26 36.13
N THR A 399 13.22 6.21 35.32
CA THR A 399 13.38 4.84 35.81
C THR A 399 14.86 4.46 35.90
N PRO A 400 15.39 4.20 37.14
CA PRO A 400 16.79 3.79 37.28
C PRO A 400 17.10 2.51 36.52
N GLY A 401 18.25 2.47 35.87
CA GLY A 401 18.72 1.26 35.15
C GLY A 401 18.10 1.03 33.75
N ALA A 402 17.25 1.93 33.30
CA ALA A 402 16.54 1.76 32.01
C ALA A 402 17.33 2.21 30.75
N ALA A 403 18.61 2.59 30.89
CA ALA A 403 19.39 3.20 29.79
C ALA A 403 19.48 2.35 28.54
N GLU A 404 19.64 1.04 28.66
CA GLU A 404 19.68 0.12 27.50
C GLU A 404 18.34 0.12 26.76
N LEU A 405 17.22 0.05 27.49
CA LEU A 405 15.88 0.04 26.91
C LEU A 405 15.55 1.39 26.26
N GLN A 406 15.93 2.50 26.91
CA GLN A 406 15.83 3.85 26.33
C GLN A 406 16.60 3.96 25.01
N GLY A 407 17.80 3.38 24.93
CA GLY A 407 18.59 3.34 23.71
C GLY A 407 17.88 2.59 22.57
N LYS A 408 17.28 1.43 22.86
CA LYS A 408 16.50 0.63 21.89
C LYS A 408 15.28 1.40 21.38
N ILE A 409 14.51 2.02 22.28
CA ILE A 409 13.34 2.83 21.92
C ILE A 409 13.74 4.05 21.10
N SER A 410 14.83 4.73 21.49
CA SER A 410 15.33 5.88 20.73
C SER A 410 15.73 5.50 19.30
N ALA A 411 16.37 4.35 19.11
CA ALA A 411 16.72 3.83 17.79
C ALA A 411 15.46 3.55 16.96
N GLU A 412 14.44 2.91 17.53
CA GLU A 412 13.19 2.62 16.86
C GLU A 412 12.39 3.89 16.52
N LEU A 413 12.37 4.87 17.40
CA LEU A 413 11.78 6.18 17.14
C LEU A 413 12.45 6.88 15.95
N ILE A 414 13.77 6.78 15.78
CA ILE A 414 14.48 7.32 14.62
C ILE A 414 14.00 6.65 13.33
N GLU A 415 13.83 5.33 13.32
CA GLU A 415 13.27 4.61 12.17
C GLU A 415 11.84 5.09 11.82
N LEU A 416 10.99 5.26 12.83
CA LEU A 416 9.61 5.70 12.65
C LEU A 416 9.52 7.17 12.20
N TYR A 417 10.34 8.05 12.73
CA TYR A 417 10.42 9.44 12.27
C TYR A 417 10.94 9.53 10.85
N PHE A 418 11.91 8.69 10.47
CA PHE A 418 12.40 8.62 9.11
C PHE A 418 11.31 8.14 8.15
N LEU A 419 10.52 7.13 8.54
CA LEU A 419 9.37 6.68 7.78
C LEU A 419 8.31 7.78 7.63
N ARG A 420 8.00 8.51 8.73
CA ARG A 420 7.10 9.68 8.68
C ARG A 420 7.62 10.77 7.76
N LEU A 421 8.91 11.07 7.81
CA LEU A 421 9.55 12.02 6.91
C LEU A 421 9.35 11.63 5.45
N ARG A 422 9.63 10.38 5.10
CA ARG A 422 9.44 9.86 3.73
C ARG A 422 8.01 10.01 3.20
N LEU A 423 7.02 9.81 4.07
CA LEU A 423 5.60 9.97 3.71
C LEU A 423 5.22 11.44 3.45
N ARG A 424 5.99 12.38 3.99
CA ARG A 424 5.70 13.83 3.93
C ARG A 424 6.60 14.61 3.00
N LEU A 425 7.71 14.03 2.52
CA LEU A 425 8.65 14.74 1.64
C LEU A 425 8.03 15.05 0.29
N ASP A 426 7.48 16.26 0.18
CA ASP A 426 7.02 16.85 -1.08
C ASP A 426 7.48 18.31 -1.14
N PRO A 427 8.47 18.67 -1.97
CA PRO A 427 9.02 20.02 -2.02
C PRO A 427 8.03 21.08 -2.52
N GLU A 428 7.00 20.67 -3.23
CA GLU A 428 5.96 21.59 -3.72
C GLU A 428 4.90 21.88 -2.65
N ARG A 429 4.81 20.98 -1.66
CA ARG A 429 3.76 20.99 -0.64
C ARG A 429 4.21 21.49 0.72
N ASP A 430 5.45 21.17 1.15
CA ASP A 430 5.77 21.21 2.56
C ASP A 430 7.20 21.69 2.86
N ALA A 431 7.36 23.00 3.00
CA ALA A 431 8.53 23.54 3.71
C ALA A 431 8.68 22.97 5.15
N PRO A 432 7.60 22.66 5.94
CA PRO A 432 7.70 21.98 7.21
C PRO A 432 8.35 20.59 7.17
N ALA A 433 8.16 19.80 6.12
CA ALA A 433 8.77 18.46 6.03
C ALA A 433 10.30 18.52 5.97
N PHE A 434 10.87 19.54 5.34
CA PHE A 434 12.32 19.75 5.34
C PHE A 434 12.86 20.16 6.73
N ALA A 435 12.07 20.91 7.52
CA ALA A 435 12.39 21.18 8.91
C ALA A 435 12.36 19.88 9.76
N GLU A 436 11.46 18.94 9.46
CA GLU A 436 11.46 17.63 10.13
C GLU A 436 12.75 16.84 9.83
N ALA A 437 13.34 16.96 8.66
CA ALA A 437 14.62 16.32 8.34
C ALA A 437 15.75 16.83 9.26
N ASP A 438 15.79 18.13 9.55
CA ASP A 438 16.78 18.72 10.44
C ASP A 438 16.54 18.30 11.91
N VAL A 439 15.27 18.24 12.34
CA VAL A 439 14.92 17.69 13.66
C VAL A 439 15.33 16.22 13.78
N LEU A 440 15.14 15.44 12.73
CA LEU A 440 15.54 14.03 12.74
C LEU A 440 17.06 13.87 12.82
N ARG A 441 17.85 14.68 12.09
CA ARG A 441 19.31 14.72 12.22
C ARG A 441 19.76 15.07 13.63
N GLN A 442 19.13 16.07 14.24
CA GLN A 442 19.42 16.43 15.63
C GLN A 442 19.13 15.26 16.57
N ARG A 443 17.97 14.62 16.48
CA ARG A 443 17.60 13.46 17.31
C ARG A 443 18.55 12.27 17.08
N PHE A 444 18.99 12.05 15.86
CA PHE A 444 20.00 11.04 15.53
C PHE A 444 21.32 11.32 16.27
N ALA A 445 21.81 12.56 16.20
CA ALA A 445 23.04 12.95 16.87
C ALA A 445 22.94 12.83 18.41
N GLU A 446 21.83 13.29 19.00
CA GLU A 446 21.55 13.17 20.43
C GLU A 446 21.49 11.70 20.89
N THR A 447 20.80 10.84 20.12
CA THR A 447 20.70 9.41 20.44
C THR A 447 22.07 8.74 20.38
N ARG A 448 22.88 9.03 19.35
CA ARG A 448 24.23 8.50 19.22
C ARG A 448 25.17 8.95 20.35
N GLN A 449 25.04 10.19 20.80
CA GLN A 449 25.81 10.71 21.91
C GLN A 449 25.40 10.08 23.25
N ARG A 450 24.07 9.95 23.48
CA ARG A 450 23.54 9.47 24.78
C ARG A 450 23.58 7.95 24.91
N PHE A 451 23.40 7.23 23.79
CA PHE A 451 23.28 5.77 23.72
C PHE A 451 24.25 5.20 22.67
N ALA A 452 25.55 5.21 22.98
CA ALA A 452 26.60 4.79 22.05
C ALA A 452 26.47 3.32 21.57
N SER A 453 25.76 2.46 22.32
CA SER A 453 25.48 1.06 21.98
C SER A 453 24.17 0.86 21.21
N ALA A 454 23.39 1.92 20.94
CA ALA A 454 22.14 1.80 20.21
C ALA A 454 22.41 1.42 18.74
N ASP A 455 21.72 0.38 18.27
CA ASP A 455 21.80 -0.06 16.88
C ASP A 455 20.94 0.84 15.98
N LEU A 456 21.56 1.92 15.50
CA LEU A 456 20.91 2.88 14.60
C LEU A 456 20.98 2.37 13.15
N LYS A 457 19.83 1.92 12.62
CA LYS A 457 19.72 1.43 11.25
C LYS A 457 19.63 2.54 10.21
N ILE A 458 19.13 3.72 10.61
CA ILE A 458 19.04 4.91 9.79
C ILE A 458 20.26 5.81 10.08
N ARG A 459 20.81 6.41 9.04
CA ARG A 459 21.99 7.32 9.10
C ARG A 459 21.65 8.67 8.50
N ASP A 460 22.47 9.67 8.76
CA ASP A 460 22.33 10.99 8.12
C ASP A 460 22.35 10.89 6.58
N SER A 461 23.17 9.99 6.05
CA SER A 461 23.23 9.71 4.60
C SER A 461 21.90 9.19 4.01
N ASP A 462 21.09 8.46 4.79
CA ASP A 462 19.78 7.99 4.35
C ASP A 462 18.77 9.15 4.31
N ILE A 463 18.85 10.05 5.28
CA ILE A 463 18.02 11.27 5.32
C ILE A 463 18.38 12.16 4.13
N ASP A 464 19.67 12.38 3.89
CA ASP A 464 20.14 13.17 2.76
C ASP A 464 19.70 12.59 1.42
N PHE A 465 19.73 11.27 1.28
CA PHE A 465 19.30 10.59 0.07
C PHE A 465 17.80 10.81 -0.21
N GLU A 466 16.92 10.65 0.78
CA GLU A 466 15.47 10.83 0.58
C GLU A 466 15.12 12.31 0.32
N VAL A 467 15.75 13.23 1.02
CA VAL A 467 15.58 14.67 0.77
C VAL A 467 16.07 15.04 -0.65
N ALA A 468 17.20 14.49 -1.09
CA ALA A 468 17.72 14.72 -2.44
C ALA A 468 16.77 14.19 -3.52
N ARG A 469 16.22 12.98 -3.35
CA ARG A 469 15.22 12.42 -4.27
C ARG A 469 13.99 13.30 -4.38
N SER A 470 13.50 13.80 -3.26
CA SER A 470 12.37 14.72 -3.24
C SER A 470 12.67 15.99 -4.05
N TYR A 471 13.88 16.56 -3.92
CA TYR A 471 14.29 17.69 -4.75
C TYR A 471 14.38 17.37 -6.24
N VAL A 472 14.85 16.15 -6.63
CA VAL A 472 14.85 15.71 -8.03
C VAL A 472 13.44 15.66 -8.60
N ASN A 473 12.50 15.11 -7.83
CA ASN A 473 11.10 15.00 -8.25
C ASN A 473 10.43 16.39 -8.45
N ALA A 474 10.92 17.40 -7.77
CA ALA A 474 10.47 18.80 -7.94
C ALA A 474 11.33 19.60 -8.94
N GLY A 475 12.25 18.97 -9.67
CA GLY A 475 13.14 19.65 -10.62
C GLY A 475 14.21 20.55 -9.98
N GLN A 476 14.39 20.50 -8.65
CA GLN A 476 15.33 21.32 -7.89
C GLN A 476 16.72 20.66 -7.81
N ILE A 477 17.29 20.37 -8.96
CA ILE A 477 18.49 19.54 -9.12
C ILE A 477 19.70 20.11 -8.39
N ASP A 478 19.84 21.44 -8.38
CA ASP A 478 20.99 22.13 -7.76
C ASP A 478 20.98 21.99 -6.22
N ARG A 479 19.82 21.68 -5.64
CA ARG A 479 19.69 21.33 -4.21
C ARG A 479 19.91 19.83 -3.94
N ALA A 480 19.54 18.98 -4.89
CA ALA A 480 19.64 17.53 -4.76
C ALA A 480 21.10 17.03 -4.83
N GLU A 481 21.88 17.51 -5.81
CA GLU A 481 23.21 16.97 -6.08
C GLU A 481 24.17 17.05 -4.87
N PRO A 482 24.29 18.17 -4.12
CA PRO A 482 25.14 18.21 -2.91
C PRO A 482 24.75 17.21 -1.84
N LEU A 483 23.46 16.92 -1.71
CA LEU A 483 22.94 15.93 -0.75
C LEU A 483 23.30 14.50 -1.18
N PHE A 484 23.16 14.16 -2.46
CA PHE A 484 23.61 12.87 -2.97
C PHE A 484 25.13 12.68 -2.83
N ILE A 485 25.93 13.72 -3.09
CA ILE A 485 27.37 13.67 -2.91
C ILE A 485 27.71 13.39 -1.44
N ARG A 486 27.07 14.09 -0.50
CA ARG A 486 27.24 13.86 0.92
C ARG A 486 26.77 12.46 1.33
N ALA A 487 25.63 12.01 0.84
CA ALA A 487 25.12 10.66 1.10
C ALA A 487 26.07 9.57 0.59
N ARG A 488 26.76 9.79 -0.53
CA ARG A 488 27.80 8.89 -1.06
C ARG A 488 29.05 8.89 -0.20
N ASP A 489 29.54 10.06 0.16
CA ASP A 489 30.87 10.24 0.78
C ASP A 489 30.84 9.87 2.29
N GLU A 490 29.72 10.12 2.97
CA GLU A 490 29.54 9.86 4.40
C GLU A 490 28.78 8.56 4.70
N GLY A 491 28.11 8.00 3.68
CA GLY A 491 27.30 6.80 3.78
C GLY A 491 28.03 5.50 3.47
N GLU A 492 27.32 4.39 3.64
CA GLU A 492 27.73 3.14 3.00
C GLU A 492 27.50 3.24 1.49
N PRO A 493 28.40 2.66 0.65
CA PRO A 493 28.16 2.61 -0.80
C PRO A 493 26.86 1.89 -1.09
N LYS A 494 25.87 2.64 -1.54
CA LYS A 494 24.59 2.14 -2.03
C LYS A 494 24.53 2.33 -3.53
N ALA A 495 24.08 1.31 -4.23
CA ALA A 495 23.90 1.39 -5.68
C ALA A 495 22.96 2.56 -6.04
N GLU A 496 21.91 2.79 -5.23
CA GLU A 496 20.90 3.82 -5.45
C GLU A 496 21.50 5.24 -5.50
N VAL A 497 22.41 5.59 -4.59
CA VAL A 497 23.08 6.90 -4.59
C VAL A 497 23.93 7.08 -5.84
N THR A 498 24.64 6.03 -6.23
CA THR A 498 25.45 6.03 -7.45
C THR A 498 24.59 6.18 -8.70
N ILE A 499 23.44 5.48 -8.75
CA ILE A 499 22.46 5.57 -9.83
C ILE A 499 21.94 7.00 -9.97
N GLU A 500 21.53 7.62 -8.88
CA GLU A 500 20.99 8.99 -8.92
C GLU A 500 22.05 10.01 -9.40
N LEU A 501 23.26 9.93 -8.88
CA LEU A 501 24.36 10.82 -9.32
C LEU A 501 24.71 10.61 -10.80
N ALA A 502 24.73 9.36 -11.27
CA ALA A 502 25.00 9.05 -12.67
C ALA A 502 23.86 9.54 -13.58
N ASN A 503 22.60 9.33 -13.16
CA ASN A 503 21.44 9.84 -13.88
C ASN A 503 21.47 11.37 -14.00
N LEU A 504 21.80 12.08 -12.91
CA LEU A 504 21.95 13.54 -12.95
C LEU A 504 23.02 13.97 -13.94
N ALA A 505 24.17 13.30 -13.97
CA ALA A 505 25.24 13.62 -14.93
C ALA A 505 24.80 13.33 -16.37
N ALA A 506 24.21 12.18 -16.64
CA ALA A 506 23.70 11.81 -17.97
C ALA A 506 22.63 12.78 -18.49
N LYS A 507 21.66 13.14 -17.64
CA LYS A 507 20.54 14.05 -17.99
C LYS A 507 20.97 15.52 -18.14
N ARG A 508 22.14 15.88 -17.59
CA ARG A 508 22.82 17.15 -17.88
C ARG A 508 23.64 17.13 -19.15
N GLY A 509 23.68 16.02 -19.89
CA GLY A 509 24.41 15.85 -21.14
C GLY A 509 25.89 15.47 -20.96
N ASP A 510 26.27 14.97 -19.80
CA ASP A 510 27.61 14.45 -19.52
C ASP A 510 27.63 12.92 -19.25
N PRO A 511 27.40 12.09 -20.32
CA PRO A 511 27.41 10.64 -20.17
C PRO A 511 28.79 10.07 -19.84
N ARG A 512 29.88 10.79 -20.13
CA ARG A 512 31.25 10.36 -19.74
C ARG A 512 31.42 10.43 -18.23
N ARG A 513 30.95 11.51 -17.60
CA ARG A 513 30.93 11.65 -16.14
C ARG A 513 30.02 10.59 -15.50
N ALA A 514 28.84 10.34 -16.10
CA ALA A 514 27.94 9.27 -15.65
C ALA A 514 28.66 7.91 -15.67
N ALA A 515 29.32 7.56 -16.77
CA ALA A 515 30.09 6.32 -16.89
C ALA A 515 31.20 6.22 -15.82
N GLN A 516 31.88 7.33 -15.51
CA GLN A 516 32.91 7.33 -14.47
C GLN A 516 32.30 7.06 -13.09
N ILE A 517 31.20 7.75 -12.72
CA ILE A 517 30.50 7.56 -11.46
C ILE A 517 30.04 6.09 -11.29
N LEU A 518 29.51 5.50 -12.38
CA LEU A 518 29.01 4.12 -12.37
C LEU A 518 30.17 3.11 -12.20
N ARG A 519 31.30 3.30 -12.88
CA ARG A 519 32.50 2.45 -12.70
C ARG A 519 33.01 2.48 -11.28
N ASP A 520 33.19 3.69 -10.73
CA ASP A 520 33.64 3.87 -9.36
C ASP A 520 32.70 3.18 -8.34
N GLY A 521 31.38 3.27 -8.57
CA GLY A 521 30.39 2.60 -7.75
C GLY A 521 30.42 1.07 -7.87
N ILE A 522 30.60 0.54 -9.08
CA ILE A 522 30.74 -0.91 -9.30
C ILE A 522 31.99 -1.43 -8.59
N ASP A 523 33.12 -0.72 -8.68
CA ASP A 523 34.37 -1.11 -8.03
C ASP A 523 34.25 -1.06 -6.49
N GLN A 524 33.54 -0.06 -5.93
CA GLN A 524 33.27 0.01 -4.51
C GLN A 524 32.39 -1.17 -4.04
N LEU A 525 31.37 -1.55 -4.80
CA LEU A 525 30.55 -2.71 -4.47
C LEU A 525 31.33 -4.02 -4.54
N ARG A 526 32.23 -4.18 -5.55
CA ARG A 526 33.10 -5.35 -5.68
C ARG A 526 34.10 -5.48 -4.54
N GLY A 527 34.70 -4.37 -4.11
CA GLY A 527 35.72 -4.36 -3.04
C GLY A 527 35.16 -4.84 -1.68
N ARG A 528 33.85 -4.74 -1.47
CA ARG A 528 33.18 -5.17 -0.22
C ARG A 528 32.73 -6.63 -0.23
N THR A 529 32.56 -7.26 -1.36
CA THR A 529 32.07 -8.64 -1.48
C THR A 529 33.20 -9.67 -1.31
N SER A 530 34.11 -9.47 -0.35
CA SER A 530 35.09 -10.50 0.04
C SER A 530 34.46 -11.76 0.68
N GLY A 531 33.13 -11.82 0.75
CA GLY A 531 32.29 -12.89 1.25
C GLY A 531 31.21 -13.37 0.25
N LYS A 532 30.17 -14.04 0.74
CA LYS A 532 29.02 -14.44 -0.09
C LYS A 532 28.29 -13.22 -0.65
N GLU A 533 28.15 -13.13 -1.97
CA GLU A 533 27.29 -12.14 -2.62
C GLU A 533 25.85 -12.29 -2.10
N THR A 534 25.23 -11.17 -1.72
CA THR A 534 23.82 -11.10 -1.37
C THR A 534 22.99 -10.80 -2.62
N ILE A 535 21.69 -11.09 -2.59
CA ILE A 535 20.76 -10.72 -3.67
C ILE A 535 20.86 -9.22 -3.96
N GLY A 536 20.77 -8.38 -2.93
CA GLY A 536 20.84 -6.92 -3.09
C GLY A 536 22.16 -6.43 -3.70
N SER A 537 23.31 -7.10 -3.41
CA SER A 537 24.59 -6.72 -4.04
C SER A 537 24.66 -7.11 -5.52
N VAL A 538 24.07 -8.26 -5.89
CA VAL A 538 23.97 -8.68 -7.30
C VAL A 538 23.05 -7.74 -8.07
N GLU A 539 21.89 -7.42 -7.52
CA GLU A 539 20.91 -6.53 -8.11
C GLU A 539 21.48 -5.11 -8.30
N GLY A 540 22.04 -4.54 -7.23
CA GLY A 540 22.65 -3.21 -7.30
C GLY A 540 23.74 -3.13 -8.39
N ARG A 541 24.61 -4.14 -8.47
CA ARG A 541 25.63 -4.22 -9.50
C ARG A 541 25.04 -4.36 -10.91
N ALA A 542 24.05 -5.23 -11.09
CA ALA A 542 23.41 -5.42 -12.39
C ALA A 542 22.75 -4.13 -12.90
N ARG A 543 22.11 -3.37 -12.02
CA ARG A 543 21.54 -2.04 -12.35
C ARG A 543 22.63 -1.04 -12.76
N LEU A 544 23.74 -0.98 -12.02
CA LEU A 544 24.86 -0.09 -12.36
C LEU A 544 25.50 -0.47 -13.69
N GLU A 545 25.71 -1.77 -13.96
CA GLU A 545 26.30 -2.26 -15.20
C GLU A 545 25.40 -1.96 -16.42
N ARG A 546 24.06 -2.03 -16.29
CA ARG A 546 23.14 -1.61 -17.33
C ARG A 546 23.29 -0.13 -17.66
N LEU A 547 23.20 0.75 -16.64
CA LEU A 547 23.34 2.19 -16.83
C LEU A 547 24.73 2.60 -17.36
N LEU A 548 25.78 1.83 -17.02
CA LEU A 548 27.09 2.02 -17.57
C LEU A 548 27.13 1.72 -19.08
N GLY A 549 26.44 0.65 -19.49
CA GLY A 549 26.23 0.34 -20.92
C GLY A 549 25.48 1.47 -21.63
N ASP A 550 24.39 1.99 -21.05
CA ASP A 550 23.63 3.11 -21.61
C ASP A 550 24.49 4.37 -21.75
N SER A 551 25.39 4.63 -20.78
CA SER A 551 26.30 5.77 -20.80
C SER A 551 27.37 5.62 -21.87
N TYR A 552 27.92 4.42 -22.10
CA TYR A 552 28.86 4.14 -23.17
C TYR A 552 28.21 4.24 -24.57
N ASP A 553 26.97 3.76 -24.73
CA ASP A 553 26.25 3.90 -25.99
C ASP A 553 25.99 5.36 -26.32
N ALA A 554 25.65 6.18 -25.31
CA ALA A 554 25.46 7.60 -25.50
C ALA A 554 26.68 8.37 -26.00
N VAL A 555 27.89 7.85 -25.76
CA VAL A 555 29.14 8.40 -26.28
C VAL A 555 29.66 7.65 -27.50
N GLY A 556 28.92 6.67 -28.02
CA GLY A 556 29.28 5.88 -29.21
C GLY A 556 30.27 4.73 -28.97
N GLU A 557 30.56 4.39 -27.72
CA GLU A 557 31.46 3.28 -27.36
C GLU A 557 30.72 1.93 -27.36
N ARG A 558 30.26 1.48 -28.51
CA ARG A 558 29.38 0.32 -28.67
C ARG A 558 29.89 -0.98 -28.06
N GLU A 559 31.21 -1.26 -28.19
CA GLU A 559 31.80 -2.47 -27.62
C GLU A 559 31.75 -2.46 -26.08
N SER A 560 32.11 -1.32 -25.49
CA SER A 560 32.05 -1.11 -24.03
C SER A 560 30.60 -1.20 -23.54
N ALA A 561 29.65 -0.64 -24.28
CA ALA A 561 28.24 -0.72 -23.99
C ALA A 561 27.74 -2.17 -23.98
N ALA A 562 28.02 -2.92 -25.05
CA ALA A 562 27.61 -4.31 -25.17
C ALA A 562 28.27 -5.20 -24.08
N ALA A 563 29.51 -4.95 -23.71
CA ALA A 563 30.18 -5.67 -22.62
C ALA A 563 29.50 -5.42 -21.27
N SER A 564 29.11 -4.16 -20.96
CA SER A 564 28.41 -3.79 -19.74
C SER A 564 27.02 -4.39 -19.69
N TRP A 565 26.27 -4.34 -20.80
CA TRP A 565 24.92 -4.96 -20.87
C TRP A 565 24.97 -6.48 -20.73
N ARG A 566 25.97 -7.18 -21.29
CA ARG A 566 26.14 -8.63 -21.07
C ARG A 566 26.44 -8.96 -19.61
N SER A 567 27.26 -8.16 -18.93
CA SER A 567 27.55 -8.35 -17.50
C SER A 567 26.28 -8.18 -16.67
N SER A 568 25.51 -7.13 -16.96
CA SER A 568 24.20 -6.89 -16.33
C SER A 568 23.24 -8.03 -16.58
N LEU A 569 23.14 -8.54 -17.82
CA LEU A 569 22.27 -9.65 -18.21
C LEU A 569 22.54 -10.90 -17.36
N ILE A 570 23.80 -11.27 -17.20
CA ILE A 570 24.18 -12.41 -16.35
C ILE A 570 23.70 -12.21 -14.90
N GLY A 571 23.80 -10.99 -14.38
CA GLY A 571 23.32 -10.66 -13.04
C GLY A 571 21.81 -10.84 -12.91
N TRP A 572 21.05 -10.31 -13.85
CA TRP A 572 19.59 -10.39 -13.85
C TRP A 572 19.05 -11.80 -14.11
N GLU A 573 19.65 -12.58 -15.01
CA GLU A 573 19.30 -13.98 -15.21
C GLU A 573 19.50 -14.81 -13.95
N ARG A 574 20.58 -14.57 -13.21
CA ARG A 574 20.82 -15.20 -11.92
C ARG A 574 19.76 -14.83 -10.88
N LEU A 575 19.38 -13.55 -10.81
CA LEU A 575 18.34 -13.06 -9.90
C LEU A 575 16.97 -13.65 -10.25
N MET A 576 16.60 -13.69 -11.52
CA MET A 576 15.36 -14.26 -12.00
C MET A 576 15.20 -15.73 -11.52
N VAL A 577 16.26 -16.55 -11.70
CA VAL A 577 16.27 -17.95 -11.23
C VAL A 577 16.12 -18.04 -9.71
N GLU A 578 16.83 -17.17 -8.98
CA GLU A 578 16.78 -17.19 -7.50
C GLU A 578 15.42 -16.75 -6.97
N TYR A 579 14.79 -15.75 -7.58
CA TYR A 579 13.43 -15.30 -7.21
C TYR A 579 12.38 -16.37 -7.52
N LEU A 580 12.45 -17.03 -8.67
CA LEU A 580 11.59 -18.16 -9.01
C LEU A 580 11.74 -19.32 -7.98
N ARG A 581 12.99 -19.64 -7.58
CA ARG A 581 13.25 -20.63 -6.56
C ARG A 581 12.62 -20.29 -5.20
N ARG A 582 12.56 -19.00 -4.86
CA ARG A 582 11.92 -18.48 -3.65
C ARG A 582 10.41 -18.31 -3.78
N LYS A 583 9.84 -18.55 -4.94
CA LYS A 583 8.44 -18.26 -5.27
C LYS A 583 8.06 -16.78 -5.11
N SER A 584 9.01 -15.89 -5.25
CA SER A 584 8.82 -14.44 -5.27
C SER A 584 8.47 -14.03 -6.70
N LEU A 585 7.21 -14.18 -7.07
CA LEU A 585 6.76 -13.99 -8.47
C LEU A 585 6.92 -12.53 -8.93
N THR A 586 6.68 -11.59 -8.05
CA THR A 586 6.78 -10.16 -8.33
C THR A 586 8.22 -9.75 -8.67
N GLU A 587 9.19 -10.11 -7.82
CA GLU A 587 10.60 -9.82 -8.04
C GLU A 587 11.14 -10.60 -9.26
N SER A 588 10.58 -11.79 -9.50
CA SER A 588 10.91 -12.57 -10.69
C SER A 588 10.44 -11.86 -11.97
N ALA A 589 9.23 -11.33 -11.99
CA ALA A 589 8.70 -10.57 -13.12
C ALA A 589 9.54 -9.32 -13.40
N GLU A 590 9.91 -8.55 -12.36
CA GLU A 590 10.82 -7.41 -12.50
C GLU A 590 12.17 -7.80 -13.13
N ALA A 591 12.78 -8.86 -12.62
CA ALA A 591 14.04 -9.37 -13.18
C ALA A 591 13.87 -9.82 -14.64
N THR A 592 12.72 -10.43 -14.97
CA THR A 592 12.41 -10.88 -16.33
C THR A 592 12.26 -9.70 -17.30
N VAL A 593 11.63 -8.59 -16.87
CA VAL A 593 11.55 -7.34 -17.64
C VAL A 593 12.96 -6.78 -17.92
N GLU A 594 13.83 -6.74 -16.91
CA GLU A 594 15.21 -6.23 -17.08
C GLU A 594 16.02 -7.14 -18.02
N VAL A 595 15.83 -8.47 -17.95
CA VAL A 595 16.43 -9.41 -18.92
C VAL A 595 15.94 -9.10 -20.34
N GLY A 596 14.63 -8.88 -20.52
CA GLY A 596 14.04 -8.50 -21.81
C GLY A 596 14.66 -7.20 -22.36
N ARG A 597 14.79 -6.16 -21.54
CA ARG A 597 15.41 -4.88 -21.92
C ARG A 597 16.85 -5.07 -22.38
N LEU A 598 17.65 -5.85 -21.65
CA LEU A 598 19.06 -6.10 -21.98
C LEU A 598 19.22 -6.93 -23.25
N LEU A 599 18.37 -7.94 -23.46
CA LEU A 599 18.33 -8.71 -24.69
C LEU A 599 18.02 -7.80 -25.89
N TYR A 600 17.07 -6.89 -25.74
CA TYR A 600 16.75 -5.92 -26.78
C TYR A 600 17.94 -5.00 -27.13
N LEU A 601 18.60 -4.43 -26.10
CA LEU A 601 19.78 -3.57 -26.25
C LEU A 601 20.97 -4.32 -26.92
N LEU A 602 21.04 -5.63 -26.73
CA LEU A 602 22.00 -6.52 -27.38
C LEU A 602 21.61 -6.99 -28.79
N GLY A 603 20.46 -6.50 -29.32
CA GLY A 603 19.97 -6.85 -30.66
C GLY A 603 19.20 -8.17 -30.74
N ARG A 604 18.90 -8.83 -29.58
CA ARG A 604 18.16 -10.10 -29.49
C ARG A 604 16.66 -9.83 -29.34
N HIS A 605 16.06 -9.10 -30.29
CA HIS A 605 14.70 -8.54 -30.18
C HIS A 605 13.62 -9.61 -29.99
N GLY A 606 13.68 -10.73 -30.71
CA GLY A 606 12.68 -11.81 -30.58
C GLY A 606 12.67 -12.43 -29.19
N GLU A 607 13.84 -12.65 -28.59
CA GLU A 607 13.97 -13.17 -27.23
C GLU A 607 13.54 -12.15 -26.18
N ALA A 608 13.81 -10.86 -26.44
CA ALA A 608 13.36 -9.77 -25.58
C ALA A 608 11.83 -9.74 -25.45
N LEU A 609 11.11 -9.81 -26.59
CA LEU A 609 9.65 -9.81 -26.60
C LEU A 609 9.08 -11.05 -25.89
N GLN A 610 9.71 -12.22 -26.02
CA GLN A 610 9.31 -13.42 -25.26
C GLN A 610 9.45 -13.20 -23.75
N LYS A 611 10.53 -12.51 -23.31
CA LYS A 611 10.74 -12.21 -21.89
C LYS A 611 9.71 -11.23 -21.35
N PHE A 612 9.29 -10.24 -22.11
CA PHE A 612 8.19 -9.36 -21.72
C PHE A 612 6.87 -10.12 -21.57
N ASP A 613 6.53 -11.00 -22.51
CA ASP A 613 5.36 -11.87 -22.39
C ASP A 613 5.44 -12.76 -21.13
N GLU A 614 6.61 -13.34 -20.86
CA GLU A 614 6.86 -14.18 -19.69
C GLU A 614 6.69 -13.40 -18.37
N ALA A 615 7.15 -12.14 -18.31
CA ALA A 615 6.97 -11.28 -17.13
C ALA A 615 5.48 -11.01 -16.85
N LEU A 616 4.68 -10.74 -17.86
CA LEU A 616 3.23 -10.55 -17.74
C LEU A 616 2.48 -11.83 -17.35
N GLU A 617 3.01 -13.01 -17.70
CA GLU A 617 2.45 -14.29 -17.24
C GLU A 617 2.77 -14.56 -15.77
N GLN A 618 3.94 -14.11 -15.29
CA GLN A 618 4.37 -14.27 -13.90
C GLN A 618 3.58 -13.36 -12.95
N ASP A 619 3.39 -12.09 -13.30
CA ASP A 619 2.72 -11.08 -12.46
C ASP A 619 1.89 -10.10 -13.30
N GLY A 620 0.88 -10.62 -13.98
CA GLY A 620 -0.01 -9.85 -14.85
C GLY A 620 -1.06 -8.99 -14.15
N ASP A 621 -1.01 -8.90 -12.81
CA ASP A 621 -1.89 -8.07 -11.98
C ASP A 621 -1.11 -6.92 -11.32
N ARG A 622 -0.02 -6.47 -11.93
CA ARG A 622 0.84 -5.43 -11.37
C ARG A 622 1.04 -4.27 -12.35
N ASP A 623 0.69 -3.08 -11.91
CA ASP A 623 0.86 -1.81 -12.62
C ASP A 623 2.26 -1.62 -13.20
N GLN A 624 3.29 -1.88 -12.37
CA GLN A 624 4.69 -1.59 -12.73
C GLN A 624 5.14 -2.40 -13.94
N THR A 625 4.75 -3.66 -14.07
CA THR A 625 5.12 -4.52 -15.19
C THR A 625 4.61 -3.93 -16.51
N TYR A 626 3.33 -3.51 -16.56
CA TYR A 626 2.76 -2.92 -17.77
C TYR A 626 3.36 -1.57 -18.12
N ILE A 627 3.52 -0.67 -17.16
CA ILE A 627 4.03 0.67 -17.43
C ILE A 627 5.48 0.63 -17.92
N ASP A 628 6.30 -0.23 -17.31
CA ASP A 628 7.71 -0.41 -17.68
C ASP A 628 7.88 -0.99 -19.07
N GLU A 629 7.08 -2.00 -19.42
CA GLU A 629 7.13 -2.62 -20.74
C GLU A 629 6.62 -1.67 -21.82
N VAL A 630 5.45 -1.05 -21.63
CA VAL A 630 4.91 -0.11 -22.62
C VAL A 630 5.86 1.08 -22.81
N ALA A 631 6.38 1.65 -21.72
CA ALA A 631 7.35 2.76 -21.80
C ALA A 631 8.58 2.37 -22.63
N PHE A 632 9.16 1.20 -22.35
CA PHE A 632 10.33 0.73 -23.07
C PHE A 632 10.04 0.48 -24.56
N LEU A 633 8.94 -0.19 -24.89
CA LEU A 633 8.55 -0.49 -26.27
C LEU A 633 8.21 0.78 -27.06
N VAL A 634 7.55 1.76 -26.42
CA VAL A 634 7.28 3.09 -27.02
C VAL A 634 8.59 3.84 -27.28
N GLN A 635 9.53 3.81 -26.34
CA GLN A 635 10.85 4.43 -26.51
C GLN A 635 11.64 3.76 -27.64
N SER A 636 11.52 2.46 -27.78
CA SER A 636 12.21 1.68 -28.83
C SER A 636 11.57 1.78 -30.20
N GLY A 637 10.31 2.27 -30.27
CA GLY A 637 9.52 2.37 -31.52
C GLY A 637 8.85 1.05 -31.93
N GLU A 638 8.79 0.06 -31.05
CA GLU A 638 8.18 -1.25 -31.26
C GLU A 638 6.65 -1.16 -31.20
N THR A 639 6.05 -0.63 -32.28
CA THR A 639 4.63 -0.24 -32.30
C THR A 639 3.68 -1.41 -32.01
N ASP A 640 3.86 -2.54 -32.71
CA ASP A 640 2.95 -3.69 -32.59
C ASP A 640 3.06 -4.35 -31.21
N ALA A 641 4.28 -4.48 -30.69
CA ALA A 641 4.51 -5.03 -29.36
C ALA A 641 3.94 -4.10 -28.27
N ALA A 642 4.15 -2.78 -28.37
CA ALA A 642 3.59 -1.80 -27.44
C ALA A 642 2.05 -1.84 -27.42
N LEU A 643 1.42 -1.91 -28.60
CA LEU A 643 -0.03 -2.06 -28.73
C LEU A 643 -0.53 -3.36 -28.09
N SER A 644 0.15 -4.48 -28.30
CA SER A 644 -0.22 -5.78 -27.72
C SER A 644 -0.23 -5.72 -26.20
N VAL A 645 0.85 -5.24 -25.57
CA VAL A 645 0.98 -5.11 -24.11
C VAL A 645 -0.08 -4.14 -23.55
N TYR A 646 -0.25 -2.99 -24.19
CA TYR A 646 -1.25 -2.00 -23.82
C TYR A 646 -2.68 -2.55 -23.85
N HIS A 647 -3.05 -3.28 -24.92
CA HIS A 647 -4.41 -3.85 -25.01
C HIS A 647 -4.67 -4.90 -23.93
N ARG A 648 -3.62 -5.63 -23.49
CA ARG A 648 -3.73 -6.52 -22.32
C ARG A 648 -3.95 -5.75 -21.02
N ALA A 649 -3.19 -4.65 -20.82
CA ALA A 649 -3.38 -3.79 -19.65
C ALA A 649 -4.80 -3.21 -19.59
N LEU A 650 -5.30 -2.73 -20.72
CA LEU A 650 -6.63 -2.13 -20.82
C LEU A 650 -7.76 -3.13 -20.51
N ALA A 651 -7.57 -4.41 -20.83
CA ALA A 651 -8.54 -5.48 -20.55
C ALA A 651 -8.55 -5.95 -19.09
N ARG A 652 -7.60 -5.50 -18.25
CA ARG A 652 -7.56 -5.86 -16.83
C ARG A 652 -8.49 -4.96 -16.01
N PRO A 653 -9.13 -5.48 -14.93
CA PRO A 653 -9.91 -4.67 -14.01
C PRO A 653 -9.03 -3.61 -13.32
N GLY A 654 -9.63 -2.51 -12.88
CA GLY A 654 -8.92 -1.38 -12.25
C GLY A 654 -8.14 -1.75 -10.97
N ARG A 655 -8.63 -2.77 -10.25
CA ARG A 655 -7.90 -3.35 -9.09
C ARG A 655 -6.61 -4.10 -9.45
N ALA A 656 -6.47 -4.51 -10.71
CA ALA A 656 -5.28 -5.22 -11.20
C ALA A 656 -4.32 -4.25 -11.91
N VAL A 657 -4.87 -3.38 -12.77
CA VAL A 657 -4.12 -2.32 -13.45
C VAL A 657 -4.86 -1.01 -13.26
N SER A 658 -4.24 -0.05 -12.56
CA SER A 658 -4.86 1.20 -12.13
C SER A 658 -5.26 2.10 -13.30
N GLU A 659 -6.22 3.01 -13.05
CA GLU A 659 -6.59 4.05 -14.02
C GLU A 659 -5.38 4.88 -14.43
N TYR A 660 -4.50 5.19 -13.48
CA TYR A 660 -3.25 5.91 -13.73
C TYR A 660 -2.43 5.27 -14.85
N VAL A 661 -2.13 3.97 -14.75
CA VAL A 661 -1.35 3.24 -15.75
C VAL A 661 -2.08 3.21 -17.08
N LYS A 662 -3.38 2.93 -17.08
CA LYS A 662 -4.20 2.91 -18.30
C LYS A 662 -4.21 4.27 -19.01
N VAL A 663 -4.31 5.37 -18.28
CA VAL A 663 -4.29 6.72 -18.88
C VAL A 663 -2.94 7.04 -19.50
N TYR A 664 -1.84 6.90 -18.74
CA TYR A 664 -0.51 7.25 -19.28
C TYR A 664 -0.11 6.34 -20.43
N THR A 665 -0.34 5.04 -20.33
CA THR A 665 -0.08 4.13 -21.46
C THR A 665 -0.96 4.44 -22.67
N SER A 666 -2.23 4.84 -22.45
CA SER A 666 -3.10 5.30 -23.56
C SER A 666 -2.55 6.56 -24.24
N LEU A 667 -2.04 7.54 -23.45
CA LEU A 667 -1.41 8.75 -23.99
C LEU A 667 -0.20 8.42 -24.86
N TRP A 668 0.66 7.52 -24.39
CA TRP A 668 1.87 7.11 -25.14
C TRP A 668 1.53 6.30 -26.40
N ILE A 669 0.56 5.41 -26.31
CA ILE A 669 0.09 4.61 -27.46
C ILE A 669 -0.63 5.48 -28.50
N LEU A 670 -1.46 6.41 -28.06
CA LEU A 670 -2.15 7.35 -28.95
C LEU A 670 -1.14 8.19 -29.75
N ASP A 671 -0.08 8.63 -29.09
CA ASP A 671 1.00 9.34 -29.73
C ASP A 671 1.81 8.43 -30.68
N LEU A 672 2.26 7.26 -30.21
CA LEU A 672 3.04 6.33 -31.03
C LEU A 672 2.26 5.94 -32.30
N SER A 673 1.00 5.57 -32.18
CA SER A 673 0.18 5.14 -33.31
C SER A 673 -0.02 6.29 -34.32
N ARG A 674 -0.33 7.50 -33.87
CA ARG A 674 -0.48 8.68 -34.76
C ARG A 674 0.80 8.97 -35.54
N ARG A 675 1.97 8.81 -34.93
CA ARG A 675 3.26 9.07 -35.59
C ARG A 675 3.64 7.98 -36.58
N THR A 676 3.51 6.72 -36.19
CA THR A 676 4.03 5.57 -36.96
C THR A 676 3.06 5.06 -37.99
N THR A 677 1.76 4.95 -37.66
CA THR A 677 0.73 4.41 -38.52
C THR A 677 -0.15 5.48 -39.17
N LYS A 678 -0.02 6.75 -38.77
CA LYS A 678 -0.90 7.87 -39.18
C LYS A 678 -2.35 7.75 -38.77
N VAL A 679 -2.67 6.75 -37.94
CA VAL A 679 -4.01 6.50 -37.42
C VAL A 679 -3.92 6.33 -35.93
N ALA A 680 -4.78 7.02 -35.19
CA ALA A 680 -4.88 6.88 -33.74
C ALA A 680 -5.35 5.46 -33.37
N ASP A 681 -4.79 4.86 -32.32
CA ASP A 681 -5.33 3.61 -31.79
C ASP A 681 -6.76 3.85 -31.27
N PRO A 682 -7.78 3.14 -31.81
CA PRO A 682 -9.18 3.43 -31.47
C PRO A 682 -9.52 3.06 -30.02
N LYS A 683 -8.82 2.11 -29.42
CA LYS A 683 -9.07 1.73 -28.02
C LYS A 683 -8.50 2.78 -27.07
N ALA A 684 -7.32 3.32 -27.36
CA ALA A 684 -6.72 4.41 -26.58
C ALA A 684 -7.58 5.68 -26.63
N GLU A 685 -8.03 6.06 -27.83
CA GLU A 685 -8.89 7.22 -28.01
C GLU A 685 -10.26 7.04 -27.33
N ALA A 686 -10.89 5.86 -27.47
CA ALA A 686 -12.14 5.55 -26.80
C ALA A 686 -12.00 5.54 -25.27
N TYR A 687 -10.93 4.94 -24.74
CA TYR A 687 -10.68 4.90 -23.31
C TYR A 687 -10.51 6.31 -22.73
N LEU A 688 -9.60 7.11 -23.29
CA LEU A 688 -9.38 8.50 -22.85
C LEU A 688 -10.66 9.35 -22.99
N GLY A 689 -11.44 9.11 -24.04
CA GLY A 689 -12.71 9.81 -24.28
C GLY A 689 -13.82 9.42 -23.31
N SER A 690 -13.78 8.24 -22.74
CA SER A 690 -14.79 7.73 -21.80
C SER A 690 -14.60 8.26 -20.37
N LEU A 691 -13.41 8.76 -20.00
CA LEU A 691 -13.09 9.15 -18.63
C LEU A 691 -14.00 10.25 -18.05
N ASP A 692 -14.53 11.13 -18.89
CA ASP A 692 -15.49 12.16 -18.45
C ASP A 692 -16.90 11.59 -18.13
N GLN A 693 -17.23 10.45 -18.70
CA GLN A 693 -18.53 9.79 -18.49
C GLN A 693 -18.48 8.85 -17.29
N ARG A 694 -17.28 8.48 -16.89
CA ARG A 694 -17.06 7.69 -15.69
C ARG A 694 -17.30 8.57 -14.48
N HIS A 695 -17.96 8.03 -13.47
CA HIS A 695 -18.04 8.71 -12.19
C HIS A 695 -16.60 9.01 -11.76
N GLY A 696 -16.35 10.27 -11.37
CA GLY A 696 -15.07 10.68 -10.80
C GLY A 696 -14.73 9.67 -9.71
N GLU A 697 -13.45 9.32 -9.55
CA GLU A 697 -13.01 8.48 -8.45
C GLU A 697 -13.71 8.95 -7.18
N LEU A 698 -14.39 8.04 -6.49
CA LEU A 698 -15.05 8.36 -5.22
C LEU A 698 -14.04 8.85 -4.17
N ARG A 699 -12.78 8.39 -4.34
CA ARG A 699 -11.63 8.78 -3.51
C ARG A 699 -10.48 9.20 -4.43
N PRO A 700 -10.52 10.42 -5.00
CA PRO A 700 -9.54 10.83 -5.99
C PRO A 700 -8.17 11.05 -5.35
N HIS A 701 -7.12 10.50 -5.97
CA HIS A 701 -5.77 10.97 -5.73
C HIS A 701 -5.57 12.34 -6.38
N ARG A 702 -4.70 13.18 -5.83
CA ARG A 702 -4.40 14.50 -6.44
C ARG A 702 -3.94 14.38 -7.88
N GLY A 703 -3.13 13.34 -8.19
CA GLY A 703 -2.72 13.02 -9.54
C GLY A 703 -3.87 12.75 -10.50
N ALA A 704 -4.99 12.16 -10.03
CA ALA A 704 -6.12 11.79 -10.87
C ALA A 704 -6.76 12.98 -11.58
N VAL A 705 -6.93 14.10 -10.90
CA VAL A 705 -7.46 15.33 -11.50
C VAL A 705 -6.60 15.77 -12.68
N TRP A 706 -5.28 15.63 -12.55
CA TRP A 706 -4.35 16.06 -13.57
C TRP A 706 -4.33 15.09 -14.77
N TYR A 707 -4.14 13.79 -14.58
CA TYR A 707 -4.07 12.87 -15.71
C TYR A 707 -5.42 12.76 -16.46
N ARG A 708 -6.55 12.95 -15.81
CA ARG A 708 -7.86 13.09 -16.48
C ARG A 708 -7.94 14.36 -17.31
N LEU A 709 -7.34 15.46 -16.86
CA LEU A 709 -7.21 16.67 -17.66
C LEU A 709 -6.34 16.43 -18.90
N LEU A 710 -5.21 15.71 -18.75
CA LEU A 710 -4.38 15.29 -19.89
C LEU A 710 -5.17 14.41 -20.87
N ALA A 711 -5.99 13.49 -20.38
CA ALA A 711 -6.86 12.67 -21.23
C ALA A 711 -7.85 13.52 -22.04
N ARG A 712 -8.51 14.50 -21.40
CA ARG A 712 -9.41 15.46 -22.08
C ARG A 712 -8.69 16.26 -23.16
N TYR A 713 -7.47 16.66 -22.88
CA TYR A 713 -6.61 17.36 -23.82
C TYR A 713 -6.26 16.46 -25.01
N ALA A 714 -5.82 15.23 -24.76
CA ALA A 714 -5.41 14.27 -25.79
C ALA A 714 -6.51 13.93 -26.81
N VAL A 715 -7.78 13.91 -26.37
CA VAL A 715 -8.96 13.68 -27.25
C VAL A 715 -9.62 14.99 -27.75
N GLY A 716 -8.99 16.15 -27.50
CA GLY A 716 -9.43 17.44 -28.05
C GLY A 716 -10.64 18.07 -27.37
N LYS A 717 -11.01 17.62 -26.15
CA LYS A 717 -12.12 18.21 -25.36
C LYS A 717 -11.73 19.55 -24.71
N ILE A 718 -10.46 19.80 -24.52
CA ILE A 718 -9.90 21.08 -24.05
C ILE A 718 -8.74 21.49 -24.95
N THR A 719 -8.48 22.80 -25.02
CA THR A 719 -7.37 23.33 -25.82
C THR A 719 -6.05 23.28 -25.09
N TYR A 720 -4.95 23.45 -25.84
CA TYR A 720 -3.60 23.56 -25.26
C TYR A 720 -3.50 24.69 -24.23
N GLU A 721 -4.08 25.86 -24.53
CA GLU A 721 -4.07 27.04 -23.64
C GLU A 721 -4.80 26.72 -22.32
N GLN A 722 -5.94 26.01 -22.38
CA GLN A 722 -6.69 25.60 -21.21
C GLN A 722 -5.90 24.60 -20.36
N ALA A 723 -5.28 23.60 -21.01
CA ALA A 723 -4.45 22.62 -20.32
C ALA A 723 -3.20 23.26 -19.70
N LEU A 724 -2.52 24.16 -20.42
CA LEU A 724 -1.35 24.88 -19.92
C LEU A 724 -1.71 25.82 -18.77
N ALA A 725 -2.87 26.47 -18.80
CA ALA A 725 -3.32 27.32 -17.71
C ALA A 725 -3.58 26.56 -16.40
N ALA A 726 -3.93 25.26 -16.50
CA ALA A 726 -4.12 24.37 -15.37
C ALA A 726 -2.80 23.73 -14.89
N ALA A 727 -1.71 23.83 -15.66
CA ALA A 727 -0.40 23.27 -15.35
C ALA A 727 0.39 24.18 -14.39
N ASP A 728 0.04 24.13 -13.13
CA ASP A 728 0.56 24.97 -12.05
C ASP A 728 1.96 24.59 -11.58
N THR A 729 2.44 23.35 -11.87
CA THR A 729 3.77 22.86 -11.50
C THR A 729 4.69 22.69 -12.71
N ALA A 730 6.00 22.55 -12.45
CA ALA A 730 6.99 22.26 -13.47
C ALA A 730 6.73 20.91 -14.16
N GLY A 731 6.32 19.88 -13.37
CA GLY A 731 5.97 18.57 -13.87
C GLY A 731 4.78 18.61 -14.85
N LYS A 732 3.68 19.20 -14.44
CA LYS A 732 2.50 19.36 -15.29
C LYS A 732 2.80 20.14 -16.57
N ARG A 733 3.65 21.17 -16.48
CA ARG A 733 4.10 21.90 -17.68
C ARG A 733 4.95 21.03 -18.60
N ALA A 734 5.83 20.21 -18.04
CA ALA A 734 6.65 19.27 -18.83
C ALA A 734 5.76 18.34 -19.65
N GLU A 735 4.76 17.73 -19.04
CA GLU A 735 3.81 16.83 -19.72
C GLU A 735 3.04 17.55 -20.82
N ILE A 736 2.44 18.71 -20.55
CA ILE A 736 1.70 19.47 -21.57
C ILE A 736 2.59 19.92 -22.72
N TYR A 737 3.82 20.38 -22.47
CA TYR A 737 4.76 20.72 -23.54
C TYR A 737 5.13 19.50 -24.39
N PHE A 738 5.33 18.35 -23.74
CA PHE A 738 5.64 17.12 -24.44
C PHE A 738 4.50 16.69 -25.36
N TYR A 739 3.28 16.55 -24.85
CA TYR A 739 2.13 16.07 -25.63
C TYR A 739 1.72 17.07 -26.72
N GLU A 740 1.81 18.40 -26.49
CA GLU A 740 1.60 19.38 -27.55
C GLU A 740 2.71 19.28 -28.61
N GLY A 741 3.96 19.07 -28.23
CA GLY A 741 5.06 18.84 -29.16
C GLY A 741 4.79 17.66 -30.07
N MET A 742 4.31 16.55 -29.50
CA MET A 742 3.92 15.37 -30.27
C MET A 742 2.79 15.64 -31.24
N ARG A 743 1.80 16.41 -30.82
CA ARG A 743 0.68 16.84 -31.69
C ARG A 743 1.18 17.71 -32.86
N ARG A 744 2.06 18.67 -32.58
CA ARG A 744 2.67 19.52 -33.61
C ARG A 744 3.47 18.70 -34.62
N LEU A 745 4.22 17.70 -34.15
CA LEU A 745 4.93 16.80 -35.04
C LEU A 745 3.96 16.01 -35.93
N ALA A 746 2.87 15.48 -35.39
CA ALA A 746 1.85 14.78 -36.14
C ALA A 746 1.20 15.66 -37.21
N ASP A 747 1.04 16.96 -36.93
CA ASP A 747 0.55 18.01 -37.83
C ASP A 747 1.61 18.46 -38.86
N GLY A 748 2.81 17.89 -38.86
CA GLY A 748 3.90 18.24 -39.77
C GLY A 748 4.69 19.51 -39.38
N LYS A 749 4.49 20.03 -38.17
CA LYS A 749 5.15 21.23 -37.62
C LYS A 749 6.34 20.86 -36.74
N ALA A 750 7.38 20.32 -37.36
CA ALA A 750 8.56 19.77 -36.64
C ALA A 750 9.29 20.84 -35.81
N ASP A 751 9.45 22.07 -36.32
CA ASP A 751 10.14 23.16 -35.61
C ASP A 751 9.38 23.57 -34.34
N ASP A 752 8.06 23.65 -34.38
CA ASP A 752 7.22 23.92 -33.22
C ASP A 752 7.35 22.79 -32.17
N ALA A 753 7.40 21.54 -32.63
CA ALA A 753 7.60 20.39 -31.78
C ALA A 753 8.96 20.45 -31.06
N HIS A 754 10.05 20.74 -31.76
CA HIS A 754 11.37 20.90 -31.17
C HIS A 754 11.43 22.00 -30.13
N GLN A 755 10.79 23.14 -30.38
CA GLN A 755 10.71 24.25 -29.40
C GLN A 755 9.96 23.82 -28.13
N LEU A 756 8.89 23.05 -28.27
CA LEU A 756 8.12 22.55 -27.13
C LEU A 756 8.92 21.52 -26.33
N TRP A 757 9.61 20.59 -26.99
CA TRP A 757 10.48 19.63 -26.31
C TRP A 757 11.66 20.31 -25.63
N GLN A 758 12.21 21.40 -26.19
CA GLN A 758 13.19 22.19 -25.47
C GLN A 758 12.64 22.77 -24.17
N LYS A 759 11.37 23.23 -24.18
CA LYS A 759 10.71 23.67 -22.93
C LYS A 759 10.54 22.53 -21.91
N VAL A 760 10.33 21.28 -22.35
CA VAL A 760 10.34 20.14 -21.44
C VAL A 760 11.72 20.00 -20.76
N ILE A 761 12.81 20.08 -21.53
CA ILE A 761 14.17 20.03 -20.98
C ILE A 761 14.43 21.14 -19.98
N ASP A 762 13.95 22.34 -20.28
CA ASP A 762 14.13 23.53 -19.43
C ASP A 762 13.40 23.39 -18.07
N THR A 763 12.39 22.50 -17.95
CA THR A 763 11.71 22.22 -16.67
C THR A 763 12.59 21.45 -15.67
N ARG A 764 13.62 20.76 -16.14
CA ARG A 764 14.51 19.88 -15.35
C ARG A 764 13.78 18.76 -14.58
N MET A 765 12.62 18.34 -15.06
CA MET A 765 11.85 17.24 -14.47
C MET A 765 12.49 15.88 -14.83
N PHE A 766 13.67 15.62 -14.30
CA PHE A 766 14.55 14.49 -14.66
C PHE A 766 13.95 13.11 -14.36
N SER A 767 12.99 13.03 -13.46
CA SER A 767 12.29 11.79 -13.14
C SER A 767 11.14 11.44 -14.09
N PHE A 768 10.79 12.34 -15.03
CA PHE A 768 9.62 12.19 -15.89
C PHE A 768 9.96 11.46 -17.20
N PHE A 769 9.09 10.54 -17.60
CA PHE A 769 9.15 9.87 -18.90
C PHE A 769 9.20 10.86 -20.05
N GLU A 770 8.41 11.92 -19.99
CA GLU A 770 8.33 12.97 -21.00
C GLU A 770 9.67 13.71 -21.18
N PHE A 771 10.42 13.88 -20.08
CA PHE A 771 11.77 14.45 -20.16
C PHE A 771 12.73 13.54 -20.94
N ASP A 772 12.71 12.26 -20.64
CA ASP A 772 13.60 11.29 -21.32
C ASP A 772 13.24 11.18 -22.80
N MET A 773 11.95 11.16 -23.12
CA MET A 773 11.48 11.13 -24.51
C MET A 773 11.82 12.41 -25.27
N ALA A 774 11.59 13.59 -24.68
CA ALA A 774 11.95 14.87 -25.28
C ALA A 774 13.47 14.96 -25.55
N SER A 775 14.29 14.56 -24.59
CA SER A 775 15.76 14.49 -24.75
C SER A 775 16.16 13.58 -25.92
N ARG A 776 15.53 12.41 -26.01
CA ARG A 776 15.78 11.47 -27.10
C ARG A 776 15.36 12.06 -28.46
N TYR A 777 14.16 12.66 -28.56
CA TYR A 777 13.65 13.20 -29.80
C TYR A 777 14.44 14.42 -30.30
N LEU A 778 14.93 15.26 -29.40
CA LEU A 778 15.84 16.36 -29.76
C LEU A 778 17.18 15.85 -30.28
N ARG A 779 17.68 14.72 -29.80
CA ARG A 779 18.97 14.17 -30.17
C ARG A 779 18.94 13.34 -31.48
N VAL A 780 17.95 12.44 -31.61
CA VAL A 780 17.93 11.45 -32.70
C VAL A 780 16.69 11.54 -33.59
N GLY A 781 15.80 12.47 -33.31
CA GLY A 781 14.51 12.59 -33.96
C GLY A 781 13.46 11.60 -33.39
N ALA A 782 12.18 12.00 -33.48
CA ALA A 782 11.09 11.09 -33.15
C ALA A 782 10.86 10.08 -34.26
N PRO A 783 10.70 8.77 -33.97
CA PRO A 783 10.39 7.77 -35.00
C PRO A 783 9.04 8.12 -35.68
N THR A 784 9.09 8.23 -37.01
CA THR A 784 7.92 8.54 -37.84
C THR A 784 7.45 7.36 -38.69
N SER A 785 8.09 6.22 -38.54
CA SER A 785 7.76 4.94 -39.17
C SER A 785 7.84 3.83 -38.10
N PRO A 786 7.08 2.74 -38.25
CA PRO A 786 7.24 1.57 -37.41
C PRO A 786 8.70 1.05 -37.46
N ALA A 787 9.16 0.45 -36.37
CA ALA A 787 10.45 -0.23 -36.40
C ALA A 787 10.46 -1.29 -37.51
N PRO A 788 11.55 -1.47 -38.25
CA PRO A 788 11.63 -2.53 -39.23
C PRO A 788 11.44 -3.89 -38.54
N PRO A 789 10.75 -4.85 -39.19
CA PRO A 789 10.58 -6.17 -38.59
C PRO A 789 11.95 -6.74 -38.25
N PRO A 790 12.08 -7.49 -37.15
CA PRO A 790 13.35 -8.05 -36.73
C PRO A 790 13.93 -8.87 -37.90
N THR A 791 15.06 -8.45 -38.41
CA THR A 791 15.80 -9.25 -39.38
C THR A 791 16.11 -10.57 -38.71
N THR A 792 15.64 -11.67 -39.26
CA THR A 792 16.05 -13.02 -38.86
C THR A 792 17.57 -13.02 -38.77
N ALA A 793 18.09 -13.13 -37.58
CA ALA A 793 19.51 -13.11 -37.34
C ALA A 793 20.16 -14.17 -38.21
N GLU A 794 21.04 -13.74 -39.13
CA GLU A 794 22.05 -14.61 -39.70
C GLU A 794 22.82 -15.19 -38.51
N THR A 795 22.72 -16.50 -38.36
CA THR A 795 23.45 -17.34 -37.45
C THR A 795 24.97 -17.05 -37.62
N ILE A 796 25.56 -16.37 -36.67
CA ILE A 796 27.03 -16.36 -36.50
C ILE A 796 27.38 -17.09 -35.19
#